data_f9e2c01764adf405348d5a2761f6f851
#
_entry.id   f9e2c01764adf405348d5a2761f6f851
#
_cell.length_a   1.000
_cell.length_b   1.000
_cell.length_c   1.000
_cell.angle_alpha   90.00
_cell.angle_beta   90.00
_cell.angle_gamma   90.00
#
_symmetry.space_group_name_H-M   'P 1'
#
loop_
_entity.id
_entity.type
_entity.pdbx_description
1 polymer ?
#
loop_
_entity_poly.entity_id
_entity_poly.type
_entity_poly.pdbx_seq_one_letter_code
_entity_poly.pdbx_strand_id
1 'polypeptide(L)'
;MDTYSPTEVEAKWQSRWDELGTNLFSRDDLATAEKPYFNLMMFPYPSAEGLHVGNIYAYTGADVWGRYQRLKGHDVFQPMGFDAFGIHSENYALKVGVNPNDLIPSNISNFTRQLRRIGAMFDWNHTVDTTDPNYYRWTQWVFLKLFEAGLVEKREAPVNWCPSCKTVVANEQVIQGLCERCDSAVEQRQIEQWFLKITNYAQRLLDGIENIDWSSRTLTAQNNWIGRSEGADIDFPIVGRDESIRVFTTRPDTICGATYMVLAPEHPLVDALTNDEQRETVEAYVEQAKRLDLKARQYVDRPKTGTWIGAYCENPITGAQMPVWVSDYVLIEYGTGAIMAVPGHDERDFEFASTFDLPIKRVIARDSSNNAGLMTEAYVGDGLLVNSGEFDGLSVAEGKRAIVQKLEANSLATGQVRYRLHDWCISRQRYWGPPIPIIYCDDCGAVPVPEADLPVLLPRLEQFKPDDSGDSPLARDTEWCSTACPECGGAGTRETDVSDTFLDSAWYFLRYPCTDTDEVALDVDMVKKWLPVNSYIGGHEHAVLHLLYARFVTMAFHDHGILDFAEPFEKFRAHGILSKEGRKISKSRGNVIIPDDLISEWGADTVRLYLMFLGPFEQGGDYQESGIRGPSSFLERLALSVAEASDGKGDEQVLQAMHRTIDKVSNDIEQLKYNTVISALMEYLNVVREGGRTCSKQELEPIIVMLAPFAPHLAEELWERLGHNSSIFESGLWPEADPELAKVETFEIGVQVNGKLRGSISVTADTSEDDAMTLARSNERVATHLDAGEVRKVIYVPGRILNVVVN
;
A
#
# COMPACT_ATOMS: atom_id res chain seq x y z
N MET A 1 -6.32 43.80 -24.19
CA MET A 1 -5.54 42.72 -23.52
C MET A 1 -6.49 41.59 -23.29
N ASP A 2 -6.29 40.47 -24.00
CA ASP A 2 -7.15 39.32 -23.79
C ASP A 2 -6.82 38.75 -22.40
N THR A 3 -7.75 38.92 -21.49
CA THR A 3 -7.66 38.33 -20.14
C THR A 3 -7.67 36.82 -20.26
N TYR A 4 -6.80 36.13 -19.52
CA TYR A 4 -6.83 34.69 -19.43
C TYR A 4 -8.24 34.20 -19.01
N SER A 5 -8.85 33.40 -19.87
CA SER A 5 -10.13 32.76 -19.63
C SER A 5 -9.89 31.24 -19.51
N PRO A 6 -9.90 30.66 -18.31
CA PRO A 6 -9.65 29.19 -18.14
C PRO A 6 -10.60 28.37 -19.01
N THR A 7 -11.87 28.65 -19.01
CA THR A 7 -12.88 27.86 -19.73
C THR A 7 -12.63 27.83 -21.25
N GLU A 8 -12.24 28.95 -21.85
CA GLU A 8 -11.98 29.02 -23.30
C GLU A 8 -10.67 28.29 -23.66
N VAL A 9 -9.62 28.52 -22.85
CA VAL A 9 -8.30 27.89 -23.05
C VAL A 9 -8.39 26.38 -22.88
N GLU A 10 -9.05 25.91 -21.85
CA GLU A 10 -9.24 24.49 -21.58
C GLU A 10 -10.04 23.79 -22.68
N ALA A 11 -11.15 24.38 -23.10
CA ALA A 11 -11.96 23.84 -24.20
C ALA A 11 -11.19 23.77 -25.53
N LYS A 12 -10.41 24.82 -25.85
CA LYS A 12 -9.55 24.87 -27.04
C LYS A 12 -8.54 23.70 -27.02
N TRP A 13 -7.82 23.54 -25.93
CA TRP A 13 -6.72 22.60 -25.88
C TRP A 13 -7.17 21.14 -25.73
N GLN A 14 -8.25 20.88 -25.01
CA GLN A 14 -8.87 19.54 -24.96
C GLN A 14 -9.34 19.09 -26.34
N SER A 15 -10.03 19.97 -27.09
CA SER A 15 -10.44 19.67 -28.47
C SER A 15 -9.23 19.42 -29.38
N ARG A 16 -8.18 20.24 -29.27
CA ARG A 16 -6.95 20.07 -30.06
C ARG A 16 -6.18 18.80 -29.75
N TRP A 17 -6.08 18.42 -28.48
CA TRP A 17 -5.47 17.14 -28.08
C TRP A 17 -6.25 15.94 -28.59
N ASP A 18 -7.58 15.99 -28.56
CA ASP A 18 -8.44 14.93 -29.14
C ASP A 18 -8.27 14.85 -30.66
N GLU A 19 -8.25 15.98 -31.36
CA GLU A 19 -8.05 16.03 -32.83
C GLU A 19 -6.67 15.50 -33.26
N LEU A 20 -5.63 15.80 -32.52
CA LEU A 20 -4.26 15.39 -32.80
C LEU A 20 -3.90 14.00 -32.26
N GLY A 21 -4.73 13.45 -31.36
CA GLY A 21 -4.43 12.21 -30.69
C GLY A 21 -3.20 12.30 -29.76
N THR A 22 -2.93 13.49 -29.20
CA THR A 22 -1.67 13.82 -28.51
C THR A 22 -1.29 12.83 -27.39
N ASN A 23 -2.26 12.20 -26.73
CA ASN A 23 -2.05 11.28 -25.62
C ASN A 23 -2.43 9.83 -25.97
N LEU A 24 -2.74 9.55 -27.24
CA LEU A 24 -3.20 8.25 -27.68
C LEU A 24 -2.08 7.49 -28.39
N PHE A 25 -1.97 6.23 -28.10
CA PHE A 25 -1.08 5.30 -28.79
C PHE A 25 -1.90 4.40 -29.71
N SER A 26 -1.39 4.16 -30.90
CA SER A 26 -1.78 3.02 -31.72
C SER A 26 -0.90 1.80 -31.36
N ARG A 27 -1.27 0.62 -31.84
CA ARG A 27 -0.41 -0.56 -31.72
C ARG A 27 0.98 -0.33 -32.30
N ASP A 28 1.07 0.35 -33.45
CA ASP A 28 2.34 0.66 -34.09
C ASP A 28 3.18 1.63 -33.26
N ASP A 29 2.56 2.63 -32.62
CA ASP A 29 3.26 3.54 -31.69
C ASP A 29 3.81 2.78 -30.51
N LEU A 30 3.02 1.89 -29.88
CA LEU A 30 3.51 1.04 -28.79
C LEU A 30 4.66 0.13 -29.27
N ALA A 31 4.56 -0.46 -30.46
CA ALA A 31 5.58 -1.36 -31.01
C ALA A 31 6.88 -0.63 -31.37
N THR A 32 6.82 0.63 -31.80
CA THR A 32 7.95 1.41 -32.30
C THR A 32 8.57 2.36 -31.30
N ALA A 33 7.94 2.57 -30.11
CA ALA A 33 8.44 3.45 -29.05
C ALA A 33 9.95 3.23 -28.80
N GLU A 34 10.74 4.31 -28.82
CA GLU A 34 12.21 4.24 -28.68
C GLU A 34 12.64 4.30 -27.21
N LYS A 35 11.89 5.05 -26.38
CA LYS A 35 12.14 5.23 -24.95
C LYS A 35 10.88 4.95 -24.15
N PRO A 36 10.37 3.70 -24.14
CA PRO A 36 9.13 3.36 -23.49
C PRO A 36 9.19 3.67 -22.00
N TYR A 37 8.12 4.28 -21.49
CA TYR A 37 7.94 4.58 -20.09
C TYR A 37 6.48 4.34 -19.70
N PHE A 38 6.20 3.29 -18.95
CA PHE A 38 4.87 2.97 -18.48
C PHE A 38 4.60 3.67 -17.15
N ASN A 39 3.78 4.71 -17.20
CA ASN A 39 3.31 5.42 -16.02
C ASN A 39 1.91 4.95 -15.65
N LEU A 40 1.77 4.23 -14.57
CA LEU A 40 0.51 3.63 -14.15
C LEU A 40 -0.07 4.36 -12.94
N MET A 41 -1.37 4.54 -12.95
CA MET A 41 -2.18 4.95 -11.81
C MET A 41 -3.20 3.87 -11.48
N MET A 42 -3.48 3.63 -10.20
CA MET A 42 -4.54 2.71 -9.80
C MET A 42 -5.87 3.14 -10.40
N PHE A 43 -6.51 2.24 -11.11
CA PHE A 43 -7.80 2.51 -11.74
C PHE A 43 -8.92 2.59 -10.69
N PRO A 44 -9.94 3.45 -10.91
CA PRO A 44 -10.99 3.68 -9.92
C PRO A 44 -12.05 2.59 -9.88
N TYR A 45 -12.67 2.46 -8.70
CA TYR A 45 -13.92 1.74 -8.54
C TYR A 45 -15.11 2.66 -8.90
N PRO A 46 -15.90 2.38 -9.94
CA PRO A 46 -17.07 3.20 -10.32
C PRO A 46 -18.28 2.90 -9.38
N SER A 47 -18.01 2.81 -8.09
CA SER A 47 -18.94 2.47 -7.01
C SER A 47 -19.75 3.66 -6.49
N ALA A 48 -19.88 4.72 -7.30
CA ALA A 48 -20.63 5.91 -6.98
C ALA A 48 -20.87 6.76 -8.23
N GLU A 49 -21.74 7.76 -8.13
CA GLU A 49 -22.14 8.62 -9.24
C GLU A 49 -20.97 9.40 -9.89
N GLY A 50 -19.93 9.76 -9.14
CA GLY A 50 -18.77 10.51 -9.64
C GLY A 50 -17.56 10.44 -8.75
N LEU A 51 -16.44 10.96 -9.26
CA LEU A 51 -15.19 11.17 -8.54
C LEU A 51 -15.34 12.31 -7.52
N HIS A 52 -14.48 12.32 -6.51
CA HIS A 52 -14.33 13.42 -5.57
C HIS A 52 -12.92 14.01 -5.65
N VAL A 53 -12.73 15.18 -5.03
CA VAL A 53 -11.46 15.91 -5.08
C VAL A 53 -10.26 15.07 -4.61
N GLY A 54 -10.43 14.13 -3.70
CA GLY A 54 -9.37 13.20 -3.28
C GLY A 54 -8.91 12.27 -4.39
N ASN A 55 -9.81 11.84 -5.27
CA ASN A 55 -9.44 11.08 -6.47
C ASN A 55 -8.67 11.98 -7.46
N ILE A 56 -9.18 13.21 -7.70
CA ILE A 56 -8.52 14.18 -8.59
C ILE A 56 -7.12 14.52 -8.11
N TYR A 57 -6.90 14.61 -6.80
CA TYR A 57 -5.57 14.80 -6.22
C TYR A 57 -4.61 13.68 -6.64
N ALA A 58 -5.02 12.44 -6.45
CA ALA A 58 -4.21 11.27 -6.77
C ALA A 58 -3.90 11.18 -8.29
N TYR A 59 -4.93 11.33 -9.13
CA TYR A 59 -4.78 11.29 -10.59
C TYR A 59 -3.95 12.46 -11.14
N THR A 60 -4.12 13.65 -10.58
CA THR A 60 -3.31 14.81 -10.97
C THR A 60 -1.84 14.57 -10.65
N GLY A 61 -1.51 14.01 -9.48
CA GLY A 61 -0.12 13.74 -9.11
C GLY A 61 0.55 12.71 -10.00
N ALA A 62 -0.18 11.67 -10.41
CA ALA A 62 0.30 10.68 -11.37
C ALA A 62 0.48 11.29 -12.77
N ASP A 63 -0.46 12.13 -13.20
CA ASP A 63 -0.40 12.83 -14.48
C ASP A 63 0.76 13.84 -14.55
N VAL A 64 1.03 14.55 -13.46
CA VAL A 64 2.20 15.45 -13.34
C VAL A 64 3.48 14.68 -13.57
N TRP A 65 3.62 13.51 -12.95
CA TRP A 65 4.78 12.65 -13.14
C TRP A 65 4.92 12.16 -14.59
N GLY A 66 3.84 11.67 -15.18
CA GLY A 66 3.85 11.22 -16.57
C GLY A 66 4.23 12.32 -17.55
N ARG A 67 3.65 13.52 -17.42
CA ARG A 67 3.99 14.69 -18.23
C ARG A 67 5.44 15.14 -18.07
N TYR A 68 5.96 15.09 -16.84
CA TYR A 68 7.36 15.34 -16.58
C TYR A 68 8.27 14.36 -17.33
N GLN A 69 7.98 13.06 -17.27
CA GLN A 69 8.75 12.06 -17.99
C GLN A 69 8.67 12.26 -19.52
N ARG A 70 7.53 12.67 -20.02
CA ARG A 70 7.37 13.02 -21.45
C ARG A 70 8.25 14.20 -21.84
N LEU A 71 8.29 15.26 -21.04
CA LEU A 71 9.19 16.41 -21.26
C LEU A 71 10.68 16.03 -21.12
N LYS A 72 11.01 14.92 -20.46
CA LYS A 72 12.36 14.32 -20.45
C LYS A 72 12.65 13.49 -21.70
N GLY A 73 11.72 13.40 -22.63
CA GLY A 73 11.86 12.72 -23.92
C GLY A 73 11.57 11.23 -23.89
N HIS A 74 10.76 10.76 -22.93
CA HIS A 74 10.22 9.40 -22.92
C HIS A 74 8.93 9.29 -23.73
N ASP A 75 8.69 8.13 -24.32
CA ASP A 75 7.42 7.71 -24.89
C ASP A 75 6.53 7.21 -23.73
N VAL A 76 5.71 8.09 -23.15
CA VAL A 76 4.98 7.81 -21.93
C VAL A 76 3.63 7.19 -22.21
N PHE A 77 3.49 5.90 -21.93
CA PHE A 77 2.21 5.18 -21.96
C PHE A 77 1.51 5.30 -20.60
N GLN A 78 0.35 5.93 -20.58
CA GLN A 78 -0.44 6.19 -19.37
C GLN A 78 -1.91 5.82 -19.59
N PRO A 79 -2.24 4.51 -19.60
CA PRO A 79 -3.61 4.06 -19.80
C PRO A 79 -4.49 4.28 -18.56
N MET A 80 -5.80 4.21 -18.75
CA MET A 80 -6.80 4.28 -17.69
C MET A 80 -7.90 3.27 -17.92
N GLY A 81 -8.42 2.69 -16.84
CA GLY A 81 -9.53 1.74 -16.86
C GLY A 81 -10.40 1.85 -15.62
N PHE A 82 -11.22 0.83 -15.39
CA PHE A 82 -12.19 0.81 -14.30
C PHE A 82 -12.24 -0.57 -13.64
N ASP A 83 -11.99 -0.61 -12.34
CA ASP A 83 -12.23 -1.80 -11.51
C ASP A 83 -13.72 -1.82 -11.12
N ALA A 84 -14.52 -2.33 -12.02
CA ALA A 84 -15.95 -2.10 -12.01
C ALA A 84 -16.76 -3.23 -11.36
N PHE A 85 -16.17 -4.42 -11.19
CA PHE A 85 -16.75 -5.51 -10.41
C PHE A 85 -16.63 -5.27 -8.89
N GLY A 86 -17.13 -6.20 -8.12
CA GLY A 86 -16.96 -6.31 -6.69
C GLY A 86 -18.08 -5.71 -5.85
N ILE A 87 -17.96 -5.96 -4.56
CA ILE A 87 -19.00 -5.68 -3.55
C ILE A 87 -19.31 -4.19 -3.41
N HIS A 88 -18.34 -3.30 -3.65
CA HIS A 88 -18.57 -1.85 -3.57
C HIS A 88 -19.58 -1.39 -4.62
N SER A 89 -19.40 -1.81 -5.87
CA SER A 89 -20.30 -1.52 -6.98
C SER A 89 -21.68 -2.15 -6.78
N GLU A 90 -21.71 -3.41 -6.34
CA GLU A 90 -22.98 -4.10 -6.06
C GLU A 90 -23.75 -3.47 -4.89
N ASN A 91 -23.08 -3.14 -3.78
CA ASN A 91 -23.72 -2.48 -2.65
C ASN A 91 -24.29 -1.10 -3.03
N TYR A 92 -23.59 -0.37 -3.90
CA TYR A 92 -24.09 0.91 -4.40
C TYR A 92 -25.33 0.70 -5.28
N ALA A 93 -25.31 -0.30 -6.16
CA ALA A 93 -26.46 -0.69 -6.99
C ALA A 93 -27.68 -1.07 -6.13
N LEU A 94 -27.48 -1.89 -5.09
CA LEU A 94 -28.51 -2.23 -4.10
C LEU A 94 -29.06 -1.02 -3.37
N LYS A 95 -28.20 -0.07 -3.00
CA LYS A 95 -28.60 1.16 -2.29
C LYS A 95 -29.49 2.06 -3.14
N VAL A 96 -29.14 2.22 -4.43
CA VAL A 96 -29.92 3.08 -5.36
C VAL A 96 -31.07 2.34 -6.03
N GLY A 97 -31.15 1.01 -5.90
CA GLY A 97 -32.23 0.19 -6.45
C GLY A 97 -32.13 0.01 -7.98
N VAL A 98 -30.93 0.07 -8.53
CA VAL A 98 -30.67 -0.09 -9.98
C VAL A 98 -29.79 -1.31 -10.18
N ASN A 99 -30.09 -2.08 -11.25
CA ASN A 99 -29.27 -3.25 -11.58
C ASN A 99 -27.82 -2.82 -11.92
N PRO A 100 -26.76 -3.49 -11.39
CA PRO A 100 -25.38 -3.10 -11.65
C PRO A 100 -25.03 -3.11 -13.15
N ASN A 101 -25.64 -3.98 -13.95
CA ASN A 101 -25.47 -3.99 -15.41
C ASN A 101 -25.86 -2.66 -16.09
N ASP A 102 -26.77 -1.91 -15.51
CA ASP A 102 -27.23 -0.63 -16.05
C ASP A 102 -26.54 0.57 -15.38
N LEU A 103 -26.25 0.45 -14.07
CA LEU A 103 -25.68 1.51 -13.27
C LEU A 103 -24.19 1.74 -13.56
N ILE A 104 -23.42 0.64 -13.63
CA ILE A 104 -21.96 0.74 -13.71
C ILE A 104 -21.49 1.39 -15.01
N PRO A 105 -22.01 1.07 -16.20
CA PRO A 105 -21.65 1.78 -17.43
C PRO A 105 -21.92 3.28 -17.37
N SER A 106 -23.00 3.71 -16.71
CA SER A 106 -23.30 5.13 -16.50
C SER A 106 -22.26 5.82 -15.60
N ASN A 107 -21.86 5.15 -14.52
CA ASN A 107 -20.84 5.66 -13.63
C ASN A 107 -19.47 5.76 -14.34
N ILE A 108 -19.08 4.75 -15.11
CA ILE A 108 -17.86 4.75 -15.93
C ILE A 108 -17.85 5.94 -16.89
N SER A 109 -18.95 6.17 -17.59
CA SER A 109 -19.09 7.32 -18.51
C SER A 109 -18.86 8.65 -17.78
N ASN A 110 -19.45 8.82 -16.59
CA ASN A 110 -19.27 10.05 -15.82
C ASN A 110 -17.84 10.20 -15.29
N PHE A 111 -17.21 9.12 -14.83
CA PHE A 111 -15.81 9.12 -14.40
C PHE A 111 -14.87 9.50 -15.54
N THR A 112 -15.08 8.90 -16.73
CA THR A 112 -14.33 9.24 -17.95
C THR A 112 -14.45 10.71 -18.30
N ARG A 113 -15.67 11.26 -18.26
CA ARG A 113 -15.93 12.69 -18.49
C ARG A 113 -15.17 13.57 -17.50
N GLN A 114 -15.17 13.21 -16.21
CA GLN A 114 -14.49 13.98 -15.17
C GLN A 114 -12.97 13.94 -15.34
N LEU A 115 -12.40 12.76 -15.67
CA LEU A 115 -10.97 12.59 -15.92
C LEU A 115 -10.50 13.33 -17.19
N ARG A 116 -11.30 13.35 -18.23
CA ARG A 116 -11.04 14.18 -19.44
C ARG A 116 -11.08 15.67 -19.10
N ARG A 117 -12.10 16.08 -18.33
CA ARG A 117 -12.28 17.50 -17.97
C ARG A 117 -11.14 18.07 -17.15
N ILE A 118 -10.49 17.27 -16.27
CA ILE A 118 -9.29 17.72 -15.54
C ILE A 118 -8.04 17.80 -16.42
N GLY A 119 -8.12 17.42 -17.68
CA GLY A 119 -7.02 17.46 -18.63
C GLY A 119 -5.94 16.43 -18.38
N ALA A 120 -6.26 15.29 -17.78
CA ALA A 120 -5.31 14.19 -17.61
C ALA A 120 -4.94 13.56 -18.96
N MET A 121 -3.66 13.24 -19.16
CA MET A 121 -3.14 12.68 -20.40
C MET A 121 -3.28 11.16 -20.50
N PHE A 122 -4.45 10.62 -20.11
CA PHE A 122 -4.69 9.20 -20.20
C PHE A 122 -4.88 8.74 -21.64
N ASP A 123 -4.28 7.60 -21.96
CA ASP A 123 -4.52 6.91 -23.21
C ASP A 123 -5.84 6.16 -23.16
N TRP A 124 -6.86 6.73 -23.82
CA TRP A 124 -8.20 6.18 -23.88
C TRP A 124 -8.39 5.11 -24.99
N ASN A 125 -7.36 4.87 -25.83
CA ASN A 125 -7.39 3.75 -26.77
C ASN A 125 -7.12 2.42 -26.05
N HIS A 126 -6.35 2.46 -24.96
CA HIS A 126 -6.02 1.28 -24.17
C HIS A 126 -6.74 1.34 -22.82
N THR A 127 -8.04 1.08 -22.84
CA THR A 127 -8.91 1.11 -21.66
C THR A 127 -9.33 -0.30 -21.28
N VAL A 128 -9.36 -0.60 -19.99
CA VAL A 128 -9.93 -1.84 -19.45
C VAL A 128 -11.15 -1.53 -18.57
N ASP A 129 -12.19 -2.34 -18.72
CA ASP A 129 -13.36 -2.40 -17.85
C ASP A 129 -13.46 -3.84 -17.34
N THR A 130 -13.31 -4.05 -16.04
CA THR A 130 -13.30 -5.41 -15.49
C THR A 130 -14.62 -6.14 -15.67
N THR A 131 -15.73 -5.43 -15.97
CA THR A 131 -17.05 -6.01 -16.25
C THR A 131 -17.29 -6.36 -17.72
N ASP A 132 -16.37 -5.96 -18.62
CA ASP A 132 -16.44 -6.36 -20.02
C ASP A 132 -16.11 -7.86 -20.14
N PRO A 133 -16.98 -8.67 -20.79
CA PRO A 133 -16.69 -10.07 -21.06
C PRO A 133 -15.35 -10.32 -21.76
N ASN A 134 -14.90 -9.42 -22.62
CA ASN A 134 -13.59 -9.48 -23.26
C ASN A 134 -12.42 -9.28 -22.28
N TYR A 135 -12.66 -8.62 -21.15
CA TYR A 135 -11.67 -8.49 -20.10
C TYR A 135 -11.76 -9.64 -19.09
N TYR A 136 -12.91 -9.90 -18.46
CA TYR A 136 -12.98 -10.91 -17.41
C TYR A 136 -12.82 -12.35 -17.90
N ARG A 137 -12.97 -12.60 -19.19
CA ARG A 137 -12.50 -13.83 -19.82
C ARG A 137 -11.05 -14.12 -19.45
N TRP A 138 -10.23 -13.11 -19.42
CA TRP A 138 -8.81 -13.25 -19.10
C TRP A 138 -8.55 -13.31 -17.60
N THR A 139 -9.38 -12.70 -16.75
CA THR A 139 -9.35 -12.98 -15.31
C THR A 139 -9.67 -14.46 -15.03
N GLN A 140 -10.65 -15.03 -15.74
CA GLN A 140 -10.95 -16.45 -15.66
C GLN A 140 -9.78 -17.31 -16.16
N TRP A 141 -9.09 -16.88 -17.20
CA TRP A 141 -7.88 -17.52 -17.69
C TRP A 141 -6.74 -17.47 -16.66
N VAL A 142 -6.54 -16.33 -15.99
CA VAL A 142 -5.57 -16.21 -14.87
C VAL A 142 -5.89 -17.23 -13.78
N PHE A 143 -7.16 -17.36 -13.39
CA PHE A 143 -7.58 -18.38 -12.44
C PHE A 143 -7.21 -19.79 -12.93
N LEU A 144 -7.51 -20.13 -14.19
CA LEU A 144 -7.20 -21.44 -14.75
C LEU A 144 -5.68 -21.71 -14.77
N LYS A 145 -4.86 -20.73 -15.14
CA LYS A 145 -3.38 -20.88 -15.11
C LYS A 145 -2.85 -21.12 -13.71
N LEU A 146 -3.38 -20.44 -12.72
CA LEU A 146 -3.03 -20.67 -11.32
C LEU A 146 -3.55 -22.04 -10.83
N PHE A 147 -4.71 -22.49 -11.32
CA PHE A 147 -5.26 -23.81 -11.02
C PHE A 147 -4.39 -24.93 -11.61
N GLU A 148 -4.02 -24.82 -12.88
CA GLU A 148 -3.08 -25.74 -13.56
C GLU A 148 -1.72 -25.82 -12.85
N ALA A 149 -1.26 -24.69 -12.32
CA ALA A 149 -0.04 -24.58 -11.52
C ALA A 149 -0.15 -25.22 -10.12
N GLY A 150 -1.34 -25.69 -9.71
CA GLY A 150 -1.57 -26.23 -8.37
C GLY A 150 -1.59 -25.18 -7.26
N LEU A 151 -1.72 -23.89 -7.65
CA LEU A 151 -1.75 -22.75 -6.74
C LEU A 151 -3.17 -22.37 -6.31
N VAL A 152 -4.19 -23.07 -6.78
CA VAL A 152 -5.59 -22.89 -6.41
C VAL A 152 -6.12 -24.15 -5.78
N GLU A 153 -6.84 -24.05 -4.67
CA GLU A 153 -7.53 -25.19 -4.07
C GLU A 153 -8.87 -24.77 -3.46
N LYS A 154 -9.83 -25.69 -3.45
CA LYS A 154 -11.07 -25.55 -2.70
C LYS A 154 -10.98 -26.37 -1.42
N ARG A 155 -11.20 -25.74 -0.28
CA ARG A 155 -11.14 -26.42 1.02
C ARG A 155 -12.05 -25.77 2.05
N GLU A 156 -12.51 -26.56 3.00
CA GLU A 156 -13.18 -26.04 4.17
C GLU A 156 -12.15 -25.37 5.10
N ALA A 157 -12.44 -24.16 5.51
CA ALA A 157 -11.56 -23.39 6.39
C ALA A 157 -12.38 -22.39 7.23
N PRO A 158 -11.86 -21.95 8.38
CA PRO A 158 -12.42 -20.82 9.09
C PRO A 158 -12.18 -19.55 8.25
N VAL A 159 -13.27 -18.90 7.84
CA VAL A 159 -13.24 -17.69 7.02
C VAL A 159 -13.99 -16.57 7.69
N ASN A 160 -13.62 -15.34 7.32
CA ASN A 160 -14.27 -14.13 7.82
C ASN A 160 -15.59 -13.90 7.09
N TRP A 161 -16.71 -14.08 7.76
CA TRP A 161 -18.03 -13.80 7.22
C TRP A 161 -18.50 -12.42 7.67
N CYS A 162 -18.89 -11.59 6.72
CA CYS A 162 -19.56 -10.32 7.02
C CYS A 162 -21.08 -10.49 7.00
N PRO A 163 -21.78 -10.39 8.14
CA PRO A 163 -23.23 -10.61 8.20
C PRO A 163 -24.05 -9.50 7.50
N SER A 164 -23.49 -8.32 7.36
CA SER A 164 -24.13 -7.20 6.65
C SER A 164 -23.95 -7.33 5.13
N CYS A 165 -22.73 -7.63 4.67
CA CYS A 165 -22.46 -7.88 3.25
C CYS A 165 -22.93 -9.26 2.79
N LYS A 166 -23.21 -10.19 3.73
CA LYS A 166 -23.63 -11.58 3.47
C LYS A 166 -22.69 -12.33 2.54
N THR A 167 -21.42 -12.28 2.84
CA THR A 167 -20.35 -12.93 2.07
C THR A 167 -19.08 -13.06 2.91
N VAL A 168 -18.20 -13.93 2.43
CA VAL A 168 -16.83 -14.04 2.93
C VAL A 168 -16.01 -12.83 2.48
N VAL A 169 -15.13 -12.38 3.35
CA VAL A 169 -14.13 -11.34 3.08
C VAL A 169 -12.73 -11.86 3.42
N ALA A 170 -11.74 -11.48 2.62
CA ALA A 170 -10.35 -11.91 2.85
C ALA A 170 -9.81 -11.33 4.18
N ASN A 171 -8.75 -11.94 4.72
CA ASN A 171 -8.15 -11.49 5.99
C ASN A 171 -7.71 -10.02 5.92
N GLU A 172 -7.17 -9.62 4.77
CA GLU A 172 -6.70 -8.27 4.46
C GLU A 172 -7.83 -7.24 4.46
N GLN A 173 -9.06 -7.68 4.26
CA GLN A 173 -10.27 -6.86 4.22
C GLN A 173 -10.94 -6.72 5.61
N VAL A 174 -10.31 -7.23 6.66
CA VAL A 174 -10.79 -7.14 8.04
C VAL A 174 -9.88 -6.20 8.83
N ILE A 175 -10.39 -5.00 9.14
CA ILE A 175 -9.64 -3.98 9.88
C ILE A 175 -10.17 -3.92 11.32
N GLN A 176 -9.31 -4.23 12.27
CA GLN A 176 -9.68 -4.29 13.69
C GLN A 176 -10.96 -5.11 13.94
N GLY A 177 -11.13 -6.19 13.10
CA GLY A 177 -12.24 -7.13 13.12
C GLY A 177 -13.55 -6.60 12.59
N LEU A 178 -13.52 -5.49 11.93
CA LEU A 178 -14.64 -4.96 11.18
C LEU A 178 -14.41 -5.17 9.70
N CYS A 179 -15.50 -5.37 8.97
CA CYS A 179 -15.45 -5.39 7.51
C CYS A 179 -15.03 -4.00 6.99
N GLU A 180 -13.97 -3.90 6.20
CA GLU A 180 -13.46 -2.64 5.64
C GLU A 180 -14.52 -1.85 4.84
N ARG A 181 -15.58 -2.53 4.40
CA ARG A 181 -16.58 -2.02 3.47
C ARG A 181 -17.81 -1.45 4.14
N CYS A 182 -18.26 -2.06 5.26
CA CYS A 182 -19.52 -1.70 5.91
C CYS A 182 -19.39 -1.48 7.41
N ASP A 183 -18.20 -1.57 7.97
CA ASP A 183 -17.88 -1.42 9.40
C ASP A 183 -18.64 -2.39 10.33
N SER A 184 -19.26 -3.44 9.77
CA SER A 184 -19.91 -4.48 10.57
C SER A 184 -18.89 -5.44 11.16
N ALA A 185 -19.17 -5.93 12.37
CA ALA A 185 -18.34 -6.96 12.98
C ALA A 185 -18.35 -8.23 12.11
N VAL A 186 -17.18 -8.80 11.89
CA VAL A 186 -16.99 -10.00 11.09
C VAL A 186 -17.07 -11.22 12.00
N GLU A 187 -17.71 -12.29 11.53
CA GLU A 187 -17.85 -13.56 12.22
C GLU A 187 -16.94 -14.63 11.58
N GLN A 188 -16.45 -15.57 12.38
CA GLN A 188 -15.77 -16.75 11.85
C GLN A 188 -16.80 -17.83 11.50
N ARG A 189 -16.70 -18.38 10.28
CA ARG A 189 -17.54 -19.50 9.84
C ARG A 189 -16.66 -20.56 9.16
N GLN A 190 -16.99 -21.82 9.33
CA GLN A 190 -16.42 -22.93 8.59
C GLN A 190 -17.20 -23.05 7.27
N ILE A 191 -16.57 -22.70 6.16
CA ILE A 191 -17.18 -22.71 4.83
C ILE A 191 -16.15 -23.22 3.83
N GLU A 192 -16.58 -24.04 2.88
CA GLU A 192 -15.75 -24.47 1.76
C GLU A 192 -15.57 -23.32 0.76
N GLN A 193 -14.32 -22.94 0.48
CA GLN A 193 -13.96 -21.75 -0.30
C GLN A 193 -12.77 -22.02 -1.22
N TRP A 194 -12.64 -21.25 -2.29
CA TRP A 194 -11.46 -21.22 -3.15
C TRP A 194 -10.38 -20.32 -2.57
N PHE A 195 -9.16 -20.88 -2.49
CA PHE A 195 -7.97 -20.19 -2.00
C PHE A 195 -6.87 -20.19 -3.05
N LEU A 196 -6.18 -19.06 -3.18
CA LEU A 196 -4.91 -18.96 -3.86
C LEU A 196 -3.77 -19.12 -2.84
N LYS A 197 -2.82 -20.03 -3.12
CA LYS A 197 -1.72 -20.40 -2.21
C LYS A 197 -0.60 -19.37 -2.21
N ILE A 198 -0.91 -18.13 -1.88
CA ILE A 198 0.07 -17.04 -1.79
C ILE A 198 1.15 -17.34 -0.74
N THR A 199 0.84 -18.17 0.26
CA THR A 199 1.80 -18.57 1.30
C THR A 199 3.01 -19.32 0.74
N ASN A 200 2.87 -20.01 -0.40
CA ASN A 200 3.99 -20.66 -1.09
C ASN A 200 5.04 -19.65 -1.58
N TYR A 201 4.65 -18.38 -1.73
CA TYR A 201 5.50 -17.28 -2.19
C TYR A 201 5.95 -16.35 -1.06
N ALA A 202 5.59 -16.62 0.20
CA ALA A 202 5.83 -15.74 1.34
C ALA A 202 7.30 -15.32 1.47
N GLN A 203 8.26 -16.25 1.39
CA GLN A 203 9.68 -15.91 1.45
C GLN A 203 10.12 -15.10 0.23
N ARG A 204 9.69 -15.48 -0.96
CA ARG A 204 10.05 -14.80 -2.20
C ARG A 204 9.51 -13.38 -2.26
N LEU A 205 8.29 -13.16 -1.74
CA LEU A 205 7.71 -11.82 -1.58
C LEU A 205 8.55 -10.94 -0.64
N LEU A 206 9.16 -11.52 0.41
CA LEU A 206 10.08 -10.80 1.28
C LEU A 206 11.41 -10.50 0.60
N ASP A 207 12.00 -11.48 -0.06
CA ASP A 207 13.29 -11.34 -0.75
C ASP A 207 13.21 -10.29 -1.88
N GLY A 208 12.07 -10.23 -2.57
CA GLY A 208 11.81 -9.24 -3.62
C GLY A 208 11.75 -7.79 -3.15
N ILE A 209 11.44 -7.55 -1.87
CA ILE A 209 11.37 -6.19 -1.29
C ILE A 209 12.68 -5.43 -1.45
N GLU A 210 13.82 -6.10 -1.43
CA GLU A 210 15.15 -5.49 -1.53
C GLU A 210 15.46 -4.95 -2.94
N ASN A 211 14.71 -5.38 -3.95
CA ASN A 211 14.98 -5.09 -5.37
C ASN A 211 14.00 -4.07 -6.00
N ILE A 212 13.07 -3.53 -5.23
CA ILE A 212 12.02 -2.62 -5.70
C ILE A 212 12.13 -1.24 -5.04
N ASP A 213 11.98 -0.16 -5.84
CA ASP A 213 12.00 1.22 -5.35
C ASP A 213 10.58 1.66 -4.92
N TRP A 214 10.15 1.18 -3.78
CA TRP A 214 8.82 1.49 -3.25
C TRP A 214 8.90 2.35 -1.98
N SER A 215 7.85 3.11 -1.69
CA SER A 215 7.75 3.89 -0.46
C SER A 215 8.01 3.02 0.77
N SER A 216 8.92 3.44 1.65
CA SER A 216 9.35 2.66 2.82
C SER A 216 8.19 2.21 3.71
N ARG A 217 7.15 3.04 3.80
CA ARG A 217 5.92 2.71 4.52
C ARG A 217 5.20 1.49 3.92
N THR A 218 5.16 1.38 2.60
CA THR A 218 4.55 0.25 1.89
C THR A 218 5.35 -1.03 2.10
N LEU A 219 6.67 -0.96 1.97
CA LEU A 219 7.56 -2.10 2.20
C LEU A 219 7.45 -2.60 3.64
N THR A 220 7.44 -1.68 4.62
CA THR A 220 7.24 -2.03 6.03
C THR A 220 5.88 -2.69 6.27
N ALA A 221 4.82 -2.21 5.63
CA ALA A 221 3.50 -2.82 5.76
C ALA A 221 3.48 -4.26 5.21
N GLN A 222 4.07 -4.50 4.04
CA GLN A 222 4.16 -5.84 3.46
C GLN A 222 5.02 -6.78 4.32
N ASN A 223 6.19 -6.33 4.75
CA ASN A 223 7.06 -7.12 5.63
C ASN A 223 6.34 -7.54 6.91
N ASN A 224 5.68 -6.59 7.56
CA ASN A 224 4.89 -6.85 8.77
C ASN A 224 3.70 -7.76 8.51
N TRP A 225 3.05 -7.66 7.35
CA TRP A 225 1.90 -8.50 6.99
C TRP A 225 2.30 -9.93 6.72
N ILE A 226 3.35 -10.15 5.94
CA ILE A 226 3.91 -11.47 5.67
C ILE A 226 4.40 -12.10 6.98
N GLY A 227 5.05 -11.29 7.84
CA GLY A 227 5.31 -11.62 9.23
C GLY A 227 6.12 -12.91 9.40
N ARG A 228 7.30 -12.98 8.76
CA ARG A 228 8.22 -14.11 8.89
C ARG A 228 8.72 -14.25 10.33
N SER A 229 8.58 -15.44 10.88
CA SER A 229 9.03 -15.80 12.22
C SER A 229 9.91 -17.02 12.14
N GLU A 230 11.13 -16.90 12.67
CA GLU A 230 12.02 -18.05 12.87
C GLU A 230 11.85 -18.58 14.28
N GLY A 231 11.66 -19.89 14.39
CA GLY A 231 11.45 -20.55 15.66
C GLY A 231 11.71 -22.04 15.57
N ALA A 232 11.15 -22.78 16.51
CA ALA A 232 11.19 -24.23 16.50
C ALA A 232 9.86 -24.81 16.96
N ASP A 233 9.43 -25.89 16.33
CA ASP A 233 8.47 -26.82 16.88
C ASP A 233 9.21 -27.70 17.90
N ILE A 234 8.75 -27.74 19.13
CA ILE A 234 9.36 -28.48 20.23
C ILE A 234 8.34 -29.44 20.84
N ASP A 235 8.72 -30.67 20.98
CA ASP A 235 7.90 -31.72 21.59
C ASP A 235 8.19 -31.84 23.10
N PHE A 236 7.16 -31.63 23.92
CA PHE A 236 7.20 -31.77 25.37
C PHE A 236 6.54 -33.09 25.76
N PRO A 237 7.31 -34.13 26.20
CA PRO A 237 6.75 -35.40 26.59
C PRO A 237 5.70 -35.29 27.71
N ILE A 238 4.59 -36.01 27.56
CA ILE A 238 3.53 -36.03 28.57
C ILE A 238 3.88 -37.08 29.63
N VAL A 239 3.86 -36.68 30.88
CA VAL A 239 4.21 -37.60 31.98
C VAL A 239 3.25 -38.78 32.06
N GLY A 240 3.81 -40.01 31.94
CA GLY A 240 3.05 -41.25 32.00
C GLY A 240 2.34 -41.65 30.71
N ARG A 241 2.69 -41.00 29.56
CA ARG A 241 2.17 -41.37 28.22
C ARG A 241 3.31 -41.37 27.20
N ASP A 242 3.12 -42.02 26.07
CA ASP A 242 4.07 -42.05 24.94
C ASP A 242 3.84 -40.84 23.99
N GLU A 243 2.95 -39.92 24.34
CA GLU A 243 2.55 -38.76 23.55
C GLU A 243 3.31 -37.52 24.02
N SER A 244 3.39 -36.50 23.16
CA SER A 244 4.00 -35.23 23.46
C SER A 244 3.05 -34.05 23.11
N ILE A 245 3.19 -32.94 23.81
CA ILE A 245 2.59 -31.65 23.44
C ILE A 245 3.56 -30.92 22.55
N ARG A 246 3.19 -30.68 21.30
CA ARG A 246 3.99 -29.91 20.35
C ARG A 246 3.72 -28.42 20.49
N VAL A 247 4.77 -27.62 20.66
CA VAL A 247 4.71 -26.18 20.79
C VAL A 247 5.57 -25.50 19.74
N PHE A 248 5.05 -24.50 19.06
CA PHE A 248 5.88 -23.60 18.26
C PHE A 248 6.31 -22.40 19.11
N THR A 249 7.61 -22.09 19.12
CA THR A 249 8.14 -20.91 19.81
C THR A 249 9.18 -20.19 18.97
N THR A 250 9.12 -18.84 18.96
CA THR A 250 10.16 -17.96 18.41
C THR A 250 11.28 -17.68 19.43
N ARG A 251 11.07 -18.13 20.68
CA ARG A 251 11.97 -17.90 21.81
C ARG A 251 12.45 -19.22 22.44
N PRO A 252 13.06 -20.15 21.65
CA PRO A 252 13.61 -21.38 22.22
C PRO A 252 14.69 -21.12 23.28
N ASP A 253 15.36 -19.94 23.22
CA ASP A 253 16.31 -19.45 24.21
C ASP A 253 15.73 -19.37 25.64
N THR A 254 14.43 -19.26 25.78
CA THR A 254 13.75 -19.14 27.09
C THR A 254 13.26 -20.48 27.66
N ILE A 255 13.41 -21.60 26.96
CA ILE A 255 12.85 -22.91 27.33
C ILE A 255 13.25 -23.36 28.75
N CYS A 256 14.45 -23.04 29.21
CA CYS A 256 14.90 -23.32 30.58
C CYS A 256 14.12 -22.56 31.66
N GLY A 257 13.38 -21.54 31.26
CA GLY A 257 12.49 -20.72 32.08
C GLY A 257 11.02 -21.10 31.95
N ALA A 258 10.69 -22.10 31.13
CA ALA A 258 9.33 -22.62 31.01
C ALA A 258 8.95 -23.35 32.31
N THR A 259 7.85 -22.94 32.93
CA THR A 259 7.41 -23.42 34.24
C THR A 259 6.03 -24.06 34.21
N TYR A 260 5.26 -23.84 33.17
CA TYR A 260 3.99 -24.48 32.91
C TYR A 260 3.69 -24.50 31.41
N MET A 261 2.74 -25.34 31.02
CA MET A 261 2.22 -25.49 29.66
C MET A 261 0.81 -24.98 29.59
N VAL A 262 0.41 -24.31 28.50
CA VAL A 262 -0.96 -23.85 28.31
C VAL A 262 -1.50 -24.31 26.97
N LEU A 263 -2.70 -24.87 26.99
CA LEU A 263 -3.45 -25.30 25.82
C LEU A 263 -4.60 -24.34 25.54
N ALA A 264 -4.90 -24.12 24.27
CA ALA A 264 -6.12 -23.46 23.86
C ALA A 264 -7.36 -24.27 24.28
N PRO A 265 -8.50 -23.64 24.63
CA PRO A 265 -9.72 -24.35 25.01
C PRO A 265 -10.23 -25.35 23.97
N GLU A 266 -9.91 -25.13 22.70
CA GLU A 266 -10.29 -25.95 21.56
C GLU A 266 -9.28 -27.07 21.23
N HIS A 267 -8.16 -27.12 21.95
CA HIS A 267 -7.08 -28.06 21.65
C HIS A 267 -7.51 -29.53 21.93
N PRO A 268 -7.31 -30.49 21.01
CA PRO A 268 -7.75 -31.88 21.17
C PRO A 268 -7.23 -32.57 22.44
N LEU A 269 -6.03 -32.21 22.88
CA LEU A 269 -5.44 -32.78 24.09
C LEU A 269 -6.09 -32.29 25.39
N VAL A 270 -6.93 -31.26 25.39
CA VAL A 270 -7.60 -30.79 26.61
C VAL A 270 -8.49 -31.92 27.16
N ASP A 271 -9.36 -32.48 26.32
CA ASP A 271 -10.24 -33.57 26.75
C ASP A 271 -9.45 -34.83 27.05
N ALA A 272 -8.48 -35.19 26.23
CA ALA A 272 -7.65 -36.39 26.36
C ALA A 272 -6.77 -36.41 27.61
N LEU A 273 -6.31 -35.23 28.10
CA LEU A 273 -5.40 -35.12 29.24
C LEU A 273 -6.08 -34.77 30.54
N THR A 274 -7.32 -34.29 30.52
CA THR A 274 -8.07 -33.92 31.71
C THR A 274 -8.35 -35.14 32.54
N ASN A 275 -7.90 -35.13 33.82
CA ASN A 275 -8.18 -36.20 34.75
C ASN A 275 -9.63 -36.12 35.30
N ASP A 276 -10.09 -37.19 35.94
CA ASP A 276 -11.47 -37.30 36.41
C ASP A 276 -11.83 -36.21 37.47
N GLU A 277 -10.85 -35.83 38.31
CA GLU A 277 -11.08 -34.82 39.38
C GLU A 277 -11.25 -33.41 38.78
N GLN A 278 -10.62 -33.08 37.66
CA GLN A 278 -10.67 -31.74 37.05
C GLN A 278 -11.73 -31.64 35.94
N ARG A 279 -12.32 -32.75 35.52
CA ARG A 279 -13.17 -32.82 34.30
C ARG A 279 -14.32 -31.83 34.33
N GLU A 280 -15.10 -31.78 35.38
CA GLU A 280 -16.24 -30.86 35.50
C GLU A 280 -15.81 -29.38 35.43
N THR A 281 -14.67 -29.05 36.07
CA THR A 281 -14.12 -27.68 36.08
C THR A 281 -13.60 -27.29 34.73
N VAL A 282 -12.87 -28.19 34.05
CA VAL A 282 -12.31 -27.94 32.73
C VAL A 282 -13.41 -27.80 31.67
N GLU A 283 -14.40 -28.69 31.66
CA GLU A 283 -15.54 -28.61 30.75
C GLU A 283 -16.30 -27.29 30.88
N ALA A 284 -16.60 -26.88 32.12
CA ALA A 284 -17.24 -25.60 32.38
C ALA A 284 -16.44 -24.41 31.92
N TYR A 285 -15.11 -24.44 32.10
CA TYR A 285 -14.21 -23.40 31.63
C TYR A 285 -14.13 -23.36 30.08
N VAL A 286 -14.00 -24.50 29.44
CA VAL A 286 -13.95 -24.60 27.96
C VAL A 286 -15.24 -24.06 27.33
N GLU A 287 -16.41 -24.42 27.89
CA GLU A 287 -17.70 -23.89 27.44
C GLU A 287 -17.81 -22.36 27.63
N GLN A 288 -17.32 -21.83 28.75
CA GLN A 288 -17.25 -20.39 28.98
C GLN A 288 -16.32 -19.70 27.98
N ALA A 289 -15.13 -20.25 27.75
CA ALA A 289 -14.14 -19.70 26.85
C ALA A 289 -14.60 -19.69 25.37
N LYS A 290 -15.29 -20.75 24.94
CA LYS A 290 -15.87 -20.84 23.58
C LYS A 290 -16.95 -19.78 23.30
N ARG A 291 -17.64 -19.30 24.34
CA ARG A 291 -18.64 -18.22 24.21
C ARG A 291 -18.03 -16.83 24.08
N LEU A 292 -16.72 -16.70 24.34
CA LEU A 292 -16.03 -15.44 24.20
C LEU A 292 -15.58 -15.26 22.76
N ASP A 293 -15.85 -14.08 22.20
CA ASP A 293 -15.32 -13.70 20.89
C ASP A 293 -13.78 -13.77 20.90
N LEU A 294 -13.20 -14.36 19.85
CA LEU A 294 -11.73 -14.48 19.65
C LEU A 294 -10.99 -13.15 19.87
N LYS A 295 -11.63 -12.02 19.52
CA LYS A 295 -11.08 -10.69 19.77
C LYS A 295 -11.07 -10.31 21.24
N ALA A 296 -12.12 -10.65 21.97
CA ALA A 296 -12.15 -10.43 23.40
C ALA A 296 -11.02 -11.20 24.10
N ARG A 297 -10.59 -12.34 23.53
CA ARG A 297 -9.44 -13.11 24.02
C ARG A 297 -8.08 -12.46 23.70
N GLN A 298 -7.99 -11.66 22.64
CA GLN A 298 -6.74 -10.98 22.22
C GLN A 298 -6.44 -9.68 22.99
N TYR A 299 -7.41 -9.12 23.72
CA TYR A 299 -7.19 -7.89 24.50
C TYR A 299 -6.18 -8.13 25.63
N VAL A 300 -5.08 -7.38 25.59
CA VAL A 300 -3.96 -7.48 26.54
C VAL A 300 -4.36 -7.11 27.96
N ASP A 301 -5.25 -6.14 28.14
CA ASP A 301 -5.66 -5.58 29.45
C ASP A 301 -6.73 -6.40 30.19
N ARG A 302 -7.00 -7.62 29.77
CA ARG A 302 -7.98 -8.47 30.42
C ARG A 302 -7.32 -9.37 31.48
N PRO A 303 -7.93 -9.54 32.69
CA PRO A 303 -7.42 -10.49 33.67
C PRO A 303 -7.27 -11.89 33.08
N LYS A 304 -6.12 -12.51 33.33
CA LYS A 304 -5.86 -13.87 32.81
C LYS A 304 -6.67 -14.88 33.60
N THR A 305 -7.34 -15.75 32.86
CA THR A 305 -8.16 -16.84 33.39
C THR A 305 -7.66 -18.18 32.87
N GLY A 306 -7.88 -19.23 33.60
CA GLY A 306 -7.49 -20.58 33.24
C GLY A 306 -7.79 -21.61 34.32
N THR A 307 -7.64 -22.89 33.96
CA THR A 307 -7.75 -23.99 34.92
C THR A 307 -6.73 -25.08 34.64
N TRP A 308 -6.22 -25.70 35.68
CA TRP A 308 -5.32 -26.84 35.60
C TRP A 308 -6.10 -28.09 35.17
N ILE A 309 -5.57 -28.88 34.25
CA ILE A 309 -6.24 -30.04 33.68
C ILE A 309 -5.92 -31.36 34.40
N GLY A 310 -5.03 -31.33 35.39
CA GLY A 310 -4.66 -32.52 36.17
C GLY A 310 -3.53 -33.34 35.55
N ALA A 311 -2.85 -32.81 34.51
CA ALA A 311 -1.75 -33.47 33.82
C ALA A 311 -0.46 -32.66 33.92
N TYR A 312 0.67 -33.32 33.63
CA TYR A 312 2.01 -32.74 33.56
C TYR A 312 2.70 -33.13 32.26
N CYS A 313 3.55 -32.23 31.76
CA CYS A 313 4.54 -32.53 30.73
C CYS A 313 5.94 -32.29 31.25
N GLU A 314 6.94 -32.82 30.55
CA GLU A 314 8.36 -32.70 30.93
C GLU A 314 9.05 -31.68 30.01
N ASN A 315 9.80 -30.75 30.61
CA ASN A 315 10.66 -29.85 29.86
C ASN A 315 11.83 -30.62 29.26
N PRO A 316 11.99 -30.68 27.93
CA PRO A 316 12.93 -31.57 27.27
C PRO A 316 14.42 -31.15 27.48
N ILE A 317 14.71 -29.97 28.02
CA ILE A 317 16.07 -29.52 28.35
C ILE A 317 16.38 -29.73 29.82
N THR A 318 15.44 -29.36 30.71
CA THR A 318 15.71 -29.37 32.15
C THR A 318 15.23 -30.63 32.86
N GLY A 319 14.38 -31.44 32.24
CA GLY A 319 13.72 -32.62 32.87
C GLY A 319 12.66 -32.23 33.92
N ALA A 320 12.35 -30.94 34.06
CA ALA A 320 11.39 -30.50 35.06
C ALA A 320 9.95 -30.80 34.61
N GLN A 321 9.14 -31.29 35.56
CA GLN A 321 7.72 -31.50 35.33
C GLN A 321 6.99 -30.16 35.38
N MET A 322 6.16 -29.86 34.37
CA MET A 322 5.40 -28.65 34.22
C MET A 322 3.89 -28.97 34.20
N PRO A 323 3.06 -28.32 35.04
CA PRO A 323 1.63 -28.52 35.00
C PRO A 323 1.03 -28.01 33.67
N VAL A 324 0.05 -28.75 33.15
CA VAL A 324 -0.67 -28.38 31.92
C VAL A 324 -1.97 -27.66 32.29
N TRP A 325 -2.15 -26.47 31.77
CA TRP A 325 -3.31 -25.60 31.98
C TRP A 325 -4.09 -25.43 30.69
N VAL A 326 -5.37 -25.08 30.78
CA VAL A 326 -6.17 -24.56 29.69
C VAL A 326 -6.48 -23.09 29.97
N SER A 327 -6.31 -22.25 28.98
CA SER A 327 -6.58 -20.81 29.11
C SER A 327 -7.03 -20.17 27.80
N ASP A 328 -7.89 -19.17 27.90
CA ASP A 328 -8.49 -18.43 26.78
C ASP A 328 -7.53 -17.41 26.11
N TYR A 329 -6.36 -17.12 26.70
CA TYR A 329 -5.35 -16.27 26.06
C TYR A 329 -4.49 -17.00 25.02
N VAL A 330 -4.58 -18.33 24.95
CA VAL A 330 -3.98 -19.17 23.91
C VAL A 330 -5.02 -19.46 22.85
N LEU A 331 -4.65 -19.24 21.58
CA LEU A 331 -5.56 -19.39 20.44
C LEU A 331 -5.17 -20.64 19.66
N ILE A 332 -6.17 -21.44 19.25
CA ILE A 332 -5.95 -22.66 18.47
C ILE A 332 -5.37 -22.37 17.08
N GLU A 333 -5.68 -21.21 16.53
CA GLU A 333 -5.22 -20.78 15.19
C GLU A 333 -3.76 -20.31 15.17
N TYR A 334 -3.15 -20.11 16.33
CA TYR A 334 -1.78 -19.63 16.42
C TYR A 334 -0.82 -20.76 16.84
N GLY A 335 0.12 -21.08 15.97
CA GLY A 335 1.11 -22.12 16.22
C GLY A 335 0.50 -23.53 16.20
N THR A 336 0.53 -24.19 17.34
CA THR A 336 -0.03 -25.53 17.56
C THR A 336 -1.26 -25.50 18.46
N GLY A 337 -1.73 -24.33 18.88
CA GLY A 337 -2.74 -24.18 19.93
C GLY A 337 -2.22 -24.52 21.34
N ALA A 338 -0.90 -24.64 21.48
CA ALA A 338 -0.21 -24.88 22.75
C ALA A 338 0.98 -23.94 22.89
N ILE A 339 1.27 -23.45 24.09
CA ILE A 339 2.44 -22.63 24.39
C ILE A 339 3.20 -23.18 25.60
N MET A 340 4.53 -23.16 25.53
CA MET A 340 5.38 -23.21 26.72
C MET A 340 5.36 -21.85 27.39
N ALA A 341 4.87 -21.74 28.59
CA ALA A 341 4.81 -20.49 29.29
C ALA A 341 6.12 -20.16 29.99
N VAL A 342 6.62 -18.96 29.70
CA VAL A 342 7.92 -18.46 30.17
C VAL A 342 7.77 -17.15 30.94
N PRO A 343 7.19 -17.17 32.13
CA PRO A 343 6.73 -16.01 32.89
C PRO A 343 7.86 -14.99 33.19
N GLY A 344 9.11 -15.42 33.21
CA GLY A 344 10.24 -14.51 33.35
C GLY A 344 10.48 -13.63 32.12
N HIS A 345 9.92 -13.96 30.93
CA HIS A 345 10.25 -13.37 29.64
C HIS A 345 9.08 -13.10 28.69
N ASP A 346 7.83 -13.29 29.15
CA ASP A 346 6.58 -12.91 28.46
C ASP A 346 5.64 -12.27 29.49
N GLU A 347 5.10 -11.10 29.17
CA GLU A 347 4.26 -10.31 30.08
C GLU A 347 2.93 -11.02 30.37
N ARG A 348 2.35 -11.71 29.38
CA ARG A 348 1.09 -12.44 29.54
C ARG A 348 1.27 -13.65 30.46
N ASP A 349 2.38 -14.36 30.26
CA ASP A 349 2.74 -15.50 31.09
C ASP A 349 3.08 -15.05 32.52
N PHE A 350 3.74 -13.89 32.67
CA PHE A 350 4.02 -13.31 33.98
C PHE A 350 2.75 -12.98 34.76
N GLU A 351 1.77 -12.35 34.09
CA GLU A 351 0.49 -12.02 34.69
C GLU A 351 -0.29 -13.29 35.09
N PHE A 352 -0.32 -14.30 34.22
CA PHE A 352 -0.95 -15.60 34.50
C PHE A 352 -0.25 -16.30 35.67
N ALA A 353 1.08 -16.42 35.63
CA ALA A 353 1.83 -17.03 36.72
C ALA A 353 1.62 -16.34 38.08
N SER A 354 1.55 -14.99 38.05
CA SER A 354 1.27 -14.19 39.26
C SER A 354 -0.16 -14.42 39.79
N THR A 355 -1.13 -14.59 38.88
CA THR A 355 -2.54 -14.84 39.26
C THR A 355 -2.74 -16.20 39.89
N PHE A 356 -2.04 -17.22 39.41
CA PHE A 356 -2.20 -18.61 39.81
C PHE A 356 -1.07 -19.14 40.74
N ASP A 357 -0.22 -18.24 41.23
CA ASP A 357 0.93 -18.54 42.11
C ASP A 357 1.87 -19.62 41.53
N LEU A 358 2.18 -19.51 40.23
CA LEU A 358 3.05 -20.39 39.51
C LEU A 358 4.52 -19.89 39.56
N PRO A 359 5.52 -20.78 39.45
CA PRO A 359 6.92 -20.39 39.53
C PRO A 359 7.34 -19.46 38.41
N ILE A 360 8.07 -18.39 38.69
CA ILE A 360 8.66 -17.47 37.75
C ILE A 360 10.18 -17.63 37.78
N LYS A 361 10.79 -18.00 36.65
CA LYS A 361 12.22 -18.26 36.56
C LYS A 361 12.87 -17.34 35.53
N ARG A 362 13.90 -16.58 35.95
CA ARG A 362 14.72 -15.75 35.06
C ARG A 362 15.74 -16.62 34.34
N VAL A 363 15.78 -16.55 33.00
CA VAL A 363 16.77 -17.25 32.16
C VAL A 363 17.49 -16.34 31.17
N ILE A 364 17.13 -15.05 31.13
CA ILE A 364 17.86 -14.03 30.39
C ILE A 364 18.10 -12.85 31.31
N ALA A 365 19.31 -12.30 31.29
CA ALA A 365 19.70 -11.11 32.02
C ALA A 365 20.58 -10.18 31.15
N ARG A 366 20.54 -8.88 31.41
CA ARG A 366 21.36 -7.89 30.67
C ARG A 366 22.86 -8.19 30.76
N ASP A 367 23.30 -8.67 31.93
CA ASP A 367 24.67 -9.08 32.21
C ASP A 367 24.68 -10.24 33.22
N SER A 368 25.81 -10.90 33.37
CA SER A 368 25.99 -12.05 34.25
C SER A 368 25.86 -11.75 35.75
N SER A 369 25.81 -10.48 36.13
CA SER A 369 25.80 -10.06 37.57
C SER A 369 24.38 -9.94 38.15
N ASN A 370 23.33 -9.95 37.32
CA ASN A 370 21.97 -9.66 37.76
C ASN A 370 21.07 -10.91 37.94
N ASN A 371 21.60 -11.97 38.55
CA ASN A 371 20.94 -13.27 38.66
C ASN A 371 20.08 -13.50 39.89
N ALA A 372 20.13 -12.63 40.89
CA ALA A 372 19.50 -12.85 42.22
C ALA A 372 18.51 -11.75 42.54
N GLY A 373 17.21 -12.07 42.41
CA GLY A 373 16.12 -11.22 42.89
C GLY A 373 14.76 -11.71 42.40
N LEU A 374 13.72 -11.50 43.20
CA LEU A 374 12.34 -11.72 42.78
C LEU A 374 12.04 -10.79 41.57
N MET A 375 11.48 -11.36 40.51
CA MET A 375 11.03 -10.58 39.37
C MET A 375 9.68 -9.93 39.69
N THR A 376 9.57 -8.63 39.45
CA THR A 376 8.35 -7.85 39.59
C THR A 376 7.65 -7.61 38.24
N GLU A 377 8.35 -7.90 37.13
CA GLU A 377 7.88 -7.79 35.76
C GLU A 377 8.65 -8.76 34.87
N ALA A 378 8.10 -9.12 33.73
CA ALA A 378 8.80 -9.91 32.74
C ALA A 378 9.94 -9.11 32.07
N TYR A 379 11.06 -9.78 31.79
CA TYR A 379 12.15 -9.19 31.04
C TYR A 379 12.11 -9.67 29.59
N VAL A 380 11.65 -8.84 28.68
CA VAL A 380 11.48 -9.16 27.25
C VAL A 380 12.66 -8.77 26.36
N GLY A 381 13.73 -8.17 26.93
CA GLY A 381 14.89 -7.66 26.20
C GLY A 381 15.92 -8.73 25.83
N ASP A 382 16.91 -8.32 25.04
CA ASP A 382 18.10 -9.11 24.74
C ASP A 382 19.07 -9.16 25.93
N GLY A 383 19.96 -10.16 25.93
CA GLY A 383 20.95 -10.32 27.00
C GLY A 383 21.71 -11.64 26.88
N LEU A 384 22.20 -12.10 28.01
CA LEU A 384 22.89 -13.38 28.17
C LEU A 384 21.97 -14.39 28.84
N LEU A 385 22.07 -15.65 28.44
CA LEU A 385 21.39 -16.74 29.09
C LEU A 385 22.01 -16.97 30.51
N VAL A 386 21.12 -17.17 31.47
CA VAL A 386 21.43 -17.47 32.86
C VAL A 386 20.48 -18.52 33.41
N ASN A 387 20.87 -19.27 34.42
CA ASN A 387 20.06 -20.38 34.96
C ASN A 387 19.60 -21.40 33.92
N SER A 388 20.34 -21.52 32.83
CA SER A 388 20.07 -22.36 31.65
C SER A 388 21.08 -23.50 31.49
N GLY A 389 21.89 -23.75 32.55
CA GLY A 389 22.85 -24.86 32.58
C GLY A 389 24.02 -24.66 31.62
N GLU A 390 24.19 -25.61 30.69
CA GLU A 390 25.28 -25.54 29.70
C GLU A 390 25.17 -24.38 28.71
N PHE A 391 24.04 -23.71 28.65
CA PHE A 391 23.80 -22.56 27.78
C PHE A 391 24.06 -21.20 28.49
N ASP A 392 24.41 -21.21 29.75
CA ASP A 392 24.70 -19.99 30.52
C ASP A 392 25.84 -19.20 29.88
N GLY A 393 25.64 -17.87 29.76
CA GLY A 393 26.62 -16.94 29.19
C GLY A 393 26.53 -16.78 27.68
N LEU A 394 25.77 -17.59 26.96
CA LEU A 394 25.48 -17.37 25.53
C LEU A 394 24.59 -16.16 25.37
N SER A 395 24.76 -15.43 24.27
CA SER A 395 23.81 -14.42 23.85
C SER A 395 22.48 -15.09 23.44
N VAL A 396 21.38 -14.33 23.45
CA VAL A 396 20.06 -14.82 23.02
C VAL A 396 20.13 -15.47 21.64
N ALA A 397 20.84 -14.88 20.67
CA ALA A 397 20.98 -15.43 19.32
C ALA A 397 21.77 -16.74 19.27
N GLU A 398 22.83 -16.87 20.07
CA GLU A 398 23.62 -18.10 20.18
C GLU A 398 22.84 -19.17 20.94
N GLY A 399 22.15 -18.80 22.01
CA GLY A 399 21.29 -19.68 22.81
C GLY A 399 20.15 -20.29 21.99
N LYS A 400 19.45 -19.50 21.17
CA LYS A 400 18.44 -20.02 20.26
C LYS A 400 18.97 -21.16 19.40
N ARG A 401 20.11 -20.94 18.74
CA ARG A 401 20.71 -21.94 17.84
C ARG A 401 21.18 -23.19 18.61
N ALA A 402 21.89 -22.99 19.72
CA ALA A 402 22.44 -24.10 20.50
C ALA A 402 21.33 -24.98 21.12
N ILE A 403 20.26 -24.38 21.64
CA ILE A 403 19.12 -25.12 22.22
C ILE A 403 18.37 -25.89 21.17
N VAL A 404 18.05 -25.26 20.02
CA VAL A 404 17.36 -25.95 18.91
C VAL A 404 18.22 -27.12 18.41
N GLN A 405 19.50 -26.91 18.16
CA GLN A 405 20.42 -27.95 17.70
C GLN A 405 20.50 -29.14 18.69
N LYS A 406 20.52 -28.85 20.00
CA LYS A 406 20.50 -29.94 21.01
C LYS A 406 19.20 -30.74 20.99
N LEU A 407 18.06 -30.06 20.86
CA LEU A 407 16.76 -30.71 20.82
C LEU A 407 16.56 -31.50 19.51
N GLU A 408 17.02 -30.98 18.37
CA GLU A 408 17.02 -31.68 17.09
C GLU A 408 17.86 -32.99 17.15
N ALA A 409 19.03 -32.95 17.78
CA ALA A 409 19.88 -34.12 17.98
C ALA A 409 19.17 -35.22 18.78
N ASN A 410 18.21 -34.87 19.62
CA ASN A 410 17.38 -35.80 20.39
C ASN A 410 16.01 -36.07 19.74
N SER A 411 15.75 -35.60 18.51
CA SER A 411 14.46 -35.70 17.81
C SER A 411 13.28 -35.07 18.57
N LEU A 412 13.54 -34.05 19.39
CA LEU A 412 12.54 -33.35 20.21
C LEU A 412 12.23 -31.93 19.68
N ALA A 413 12.89 -31.51 18.61
CA ALA A 413 12.56 -30.25 17.93
C ALA A 413 12.83 -30.32 16.45
N THR A 414 12.23 -29.39 15.74
CA THR A 414 12.54 -29.09 14.33
C THR A 414 12.51 -27.58 14.16
N GLY A 415 13.61 -26.99 13.67
CA GLY A 415 13.66 -25.59 13.30
C GLY A 415 12.62 -25.29 12.22
N GLN A 416 11.84 -24.26 12.40
CA GLN A 416 10.74 -23.89 11.51
C GLN A 416 10.75 -22.40 11.21
N VAL A 417 10.44 -22.08 9.96
CA VAL A 417 10.07 -20.73 9.55
C VAL A 417 8.56 -20.72 9.34
N ARG A 418 7.88 -19.81 10.01
CA ARG A 418 6.45 -19.62 9.87
C ARG A 418 6.15 -18.22 9.39
N TYR A 419 5.06 -18.06 8.66
CA TYR A 419 4.57 -16.80 8.17
C TYR A 419 3.20 -16.51 8.78
N ARG A 420 2.91 -15.24 9.06
CA ARG A 420 1.59 -14.80 9.47
C ARG A 420 0.63 -14.64 8.30
N LEU A 421 1.19 -14.52 7.08
CA LEU A 421 0.43 -14.50 5.84
C LEU A 421 -0.41 -15.77 5.74
N HIS A 422 -1.67 -15.62 5.33
CA HIS A 422 -2.59 -16.72 5.02
C HIS A 422 -2.86 -16.76 3.53
N ASP A 423 -3.35 -17.92 3.05
CA ASP A 423 -3.77 -18.05 1.67
C ASP A 423 -4.92 -17.09 1.35
N TRP A 424 -4.89 -16.57 0.15
CA TRP A 424 -5.85 -15.58 -0.30
C TRP A 424 -7.18 -16.24 -0.68
N CYS A 425 -8.24 -16.00 0.10
CA CYS A 425 -9.59 -16.46 -0.17
C CYS A 425 -10.23 -15.59 -1.25
N ILE A 426 -10.54 -16.18 -2.41
CA ILE A 426 -11.10 -15.47 -3.55
C ILE A 426 -12.60 -15.65 -3.74
N SER A 427 -13.23 -16.64 -3.16
CA SER A 427 -14.67 -16.89 -3.30
C SER A 427 -15.51 -15.78 -2.69
N ARG A 428 -16.51 -15.32 -3.41
CA ARG A 428 -17.53 -14.38 -2.92
C ARG A 428 -18.91 -14.89 -3.24
N GLN A 429 -19.76 -14.99 -2.21
CA GLN A 429 -21.17 -15.37 -2.30
C GLN A 429 -22.00 -14.14 -2.71
N ARG A 430 -21.61 -13.55 -3.83
CA ARG A 430 -22.16 -12.32 -4.38
C ARG A 430 -22.51 -12.52 -5.86
N TYR A 431 -23.21 -11.54 -6.43
CA TYR A 431 -23.59 -11.57 -7.82
C TYR A 431 -22.56 -10.90 -8.73
N TRP A 432 -22.07 -9.72 -8.32
CA TRP A 432 -21.30 -8.83 -9.19
C TRP A 432 -19.79 -9.10 -9.13
N GLY A 433 -19.37 -10.07 -9.93
CA GLY A 433 -17.97 -10.50 -10.07
C GLY A 433 -17.81 -11.52 -11.21
N PRO A 434 -16.57 -11.82 -11.63
CA PRO A 434 -16.31 -12.85 -12.62
C PRO A 434 -16.71 -14.23 -12.07
N PRO A 435 -17.57 -15.00 -12.77
CA PRO A 435 -17.84 -16.39 -12.36
C PRO A 435 -16.56 -17.22 -12.33
N ILE A 436 -16.37 -18.01 -11.29
CA ILE A 436 -15.23 -18.93 -11.20
C ILE A 436 -15.44 -20.07 -12.23
N PRO A 437 -14.48 -20.31 -13.16
CA PRO A 437 -14.69 -21.17 -14.31
C PRO A 437 -14.50 -22.66 -13.99
N ILE A 438 -15.30 -23.18 -13.03
CA ILE A 438 -15.30 -24.59 -12.61
C ILE A 438 -16.69 -25.19 -12.77
N ILE A 439 -16.72 -26.46 -13.18
CA ILE A 439 -17.94 -27.29 -13.32
C ILE A 439 -17.79 -28.50 -12.41
N TYR A 440 -18.79 -28.77 -11.59
CA TYR A 440 -18.88 -29.97 -10.77
C TYR A 440 -19.60 -31.08 -11.50
N CYS A 441 -18.98 -32.24 -11.62
CA CYS A 441 -19.52 -33.44 -12.22
C CYS A 441 -19.47 -34.60 -11.21
N ASP A 442 -20.52 -35.35 -11.09
CA ASP A 442 -20.56 -36.48 -10.14
C ASP A 442 -19.49 -37.56 -10.45
N ASP A 443 -19.13 -37.72 -11.73
CA ASP A 443 -18.15 -38.71 -12.17
C ASP A 443 -16.70 -38.17 -12.20
N CYS A 444 -16.52 -36.90 -12.58
CA CYS A 444 -15.20 -36.30 -12.83
C CYS A 444 -14.73 -35.37 -11.69
N GLY A 445 -15.61 -34.99 -10.77
CA GLY A 445 -15.31 -34.03 -9.69
C GLY A 445 -15.34 -32.59 -10.18
N ALA A 446 -14.43 -31.76 -9.67
CA ALA A 446 -14.27 -30.35 -10.07
C ALA A 446 -13.48 -30.27 -11.37
N VAL A 447 -14.11 -29.84 -12.45
CA VAL A 447 -13.55 -29.79 -13.82
C VAL A 447 -13.45 -28.34 -14.26
N PRO A 448 -12.25 -27.87 -14.68
CA PRO A 448 -12.10 -26.52 -15.22
C PRO A 448 -12.80 -26.39 -16.56
N VAL A 449 -13.39 -25.21 -16.82
CA VAL A 449 -13.94 -24.85 -18.13
C VAL A 449 -12.78 -24.76 -19.12
N PRO A 450 -12.87 -25.38 -20.33
CA PRO A 450 -11.85 -25.26 -21.35
C PRO A 450 -11.60 -23.78 -21.74
N GLU A 451 -10.34 -23.41 -21.96
CA GLU A 451 -9.99 -22.03 -22.34
C GLU A 451 -10.74 -21.51 -23.58
N ALA A 452 -11.03 -22.42 -24.53
CA ALA A 452 -11.76 -22.09 -25.73
C ALA A 452 -13.23 -21.70 -25.48
N ASP A 453 -13.77 -22.12 -24.33
CA ASP A 453 -15.17 -21.90 -23.94
C ASP A 453 -15.33 -20.67 -23.01
N LEU A 454 -14.22 -19.97 -22.69
CA LEU A 454 -14.24 -18.71 -21.95
C LEU A 454 -14.73 -17.56 -22.84
N PRO A 455 -15.44 -16.57 -22.26
CA PRO A 455 -15.79 -16.45 -20.85
C PRO A 455 -17.02 -17.28 -20.43
N VAL A 456 -17.02 -17.75 -19.18
CA VAL A 456 -18.26 -18.10 -18.51
C VAL A 456 -18.98 -16.80 -18.21
N LEU A 457 -20.02 -16.51 -18.96
CA LEU A 457 -20.74 -15.23 -18.87
C LEU A 457 -21.52 -15.11 -17.57
N LEU A 458 -21.43 -13.95 -16.95
CA LEU A 458 -22.29 -13.57 -15.82
C LEU A 458 -23.72 -13.34 -16.34
N PRO A 459 -24.74 -14.10 -15.88
CA PRO A 459 -26.11 -13.92 -16.35
C PRO A 459 -26.71 -12.67 -15.71
N ARG A 460 -27.62 -12.00 -16.42
CA ARG A 460 -28.37 -10.89 -15.86
C ARG A 460 -29.43 -11.40 -14.88
N LEU A 461 -29.28 -11.08 -13.60
CA LEU A 461 -30.27 -11.38 -12.56
C LEU A 461 -31.05 -10.11 -12.20
N GLU A 462 -32.38 -10.18 -12.22
CA GLU A 462 -33.23 -9.09 -11.72
C GLU A 462 -33.24 -9.06 -10.18
N GLN A 463 -33.11 -10.22 -9.54
CA GLN A 463 -33.08 -10.38 -8.09
C GLN A 463 -31.68 -10.84 -7.64
N PHE A 464 -30.75 -9.92 -7.61
CA PHE A 464 -29.34 -10.18 -7.27
C PHE A 464 -28.99 -9.92 -5.79
N LYS A 465 -29.97 -9.52 -4.96
CA LYS A 465 -29.71 -9.26 -3.52
C LYS A 465 -29.33 -10.57 -2.82
N PRO A 466 -28.19 -10.60 -2.10
CA PRO A 466 -27.84 -11.73 -1.25
C PRO A 466 -28.82 -11.90 -0.09
N ASP A 467 -29.04 -13.14 0.36
CA ASP A 467 -29.90 -13.47 1.48
C ASP A 467 -29.10 -14.11 2.65
N ASP A 468 -29.80 -14.64 3.65
CA ASP A 468 -29.19 -15.23 4.85
C ASP A 468 -28.82 -16.71 4.67
N SER A 469 -29.06 -17.33 3.49
CA SER A 469 -28.69 -18.73 3.24
C SER A 469 -27.15 -18.92 3.25
N GLY A 470 -26.43 -17.89 2.84
CA GLY A 470 -24.98 -17.97 2.62
C GLY A 470 -24.62 -18.39 1.18
N ASP A 471 -25.64 -18.70 0.35
CA ASP A 471 -25.44 -19.06 -1.04
C ASP A 471 -25.33 -17.82 -1.94
N SER A 472 -24.61 -17.95 -3.02
CA SER A 472 -24.55 -16.93 -4.06
C SER A 472 -25.93 -16.71 -4.69
N PRO A 473 -26.31 -15.49 -5.07
CA PRO A 473 -27.50 -15.22 -5.87
C PRO A 473 -27.54 -16.01 -7.19
N LEU A 474 -26.39 -16.35 -7.78
CA LEU A 474 -26.27 -17.18 -8.99
C LEU A 474 -26.85 -18.59 -8.81
N ALA A 475 -26.77 -19.16 -7.61
CA ALA A 475 -27.32 -20.47 -7.30
C ALA A 475 -28.86 -20.58 -7.54
N ARG A 476 -29.55 -19.43 -7.62
CA ARG A 476 -30.99 -19.36 -7.89
C ARG A 476 -31.33 -19.49 -9.35
N ASP A 477 -30.37 -19.25 -10.25
CA ASP A 477 -30.53 -19.44 -11.69
C ASP A 477 -30.15 -20.87 -12.07
N THR A 478 -31.12 -21.77 -11.92
CA THR A 478 -30.94 -23.20 -12.20
C THR A 478 -30.63 -23.51 -13.65
N GLU A 479 -31.08 -22.67 -14.59
CA GLU A 479 -30.80 -22.81 -16.01
C GLU A 479 -29.32 -22.50 -16.30
N TRP A 480 -28.81 -21.38 -15.75
CA TRP A 480 -27.40 -21.02 -15.88
C TRP A 480 -26.48 -22.01 -15.13
N CYS A 481 -26.89 -22.48 -13.96
CA CYS A 481 -26.11 -23.46 -13.18
C CYS A 481 -25.92 -24.78 -13.92
N SER A 482 -26.94 -25.23 -14.69
CA SER A 482 -26.90 -26.54 -15.33
C SER A 482 -26.08 -26.49 -16.64
N THR A 483 -25.13 -27.42 -16.77
CA THR A 483 -24.28 -27.53 -17.97
C THR A 483 -23.82 -28.95 -18.21
N ALA A 484 -23.16 -29.21 -19.31
CA ALA A 484 -22.49 -30.48 -19.57
C ALA A 484 -21.07 -30.47 -19.04
N CYS A 485 -20.62 -31.58 -18.48
CA CYS A 485 -19.23 -31.76 -18.09
C CYS A 485 -18.34 -31.75 -19.35
N PRO A 486 -17.30 -30.94 -19.45
CA PRO A 486 -16.43 -30.90 -20.62
C PRO A 486 -15.56 -32.15 -20.80
N GLU A 487 -15.34 -32.93 -19.75
CA GLU A 487 -14.56 -34.19 -19.82
C GLU A 487 -15.40 -35.42 -20.25
N CYS A 488 -16.55 -35.65 -19.61
CA CYS A 488 -17.34 -36.87 -19.89
C CYS A 488 -18.63 -36.62 -20.66
N GLY A 489 -19.05 -35.36 -20.85
CA GLY A 489 -20.33 -35.02 -21.51
C GLY A 489 -21.56 -35.23 -20.63
N GLY A 490 -21.42 -35.72 -19.40
CA GLY A 490 -22.47 -35.93 -18.42
C GLY A 490 -23.03 -34.62 -17.87
N ALA A 491 -24.05 -34.74 -16.99
CA ALA A 491 -24.58 -33.55 -16.30
C ALA A 491 -23.55 -32.95 -15.38
N GLY A 492 -23.46 -31.62 -15.38
CA GLY A 492 -22.58 -30.87 -14.50
C GLY A 492 -23.27 -29.61 -13.97
N THR A 493 -22.75 -29.08 -12.87
CA THR A 493 -23.22 -27.83 -12.24
C THR A 493 -22.08 -26.83 -12.19
N ARG A 494 -22.31 -25.59 -12.66
CA ARG A 494 -21.32 -24.53 -12.56
C ARG A 494 -21.08 -24.13 -11.10
N GLU A 495 -19.86 -23.70 -10.80
CA GLU A 495 -19.57 -22.97 -9.57
C GLU A 495 -20.41 -21.69 -9.54
N THR A 496 -20.97 -21.38 -8.38
CA THR A 496 -21.86 -20.23 -8.19
C THR A 496 -21.24 -19.06 -7.47
N ASP A 497 -20.07 -19.27 -6.87
CA ASP A 497 -19.28 -18.18 -6.32
C ASP A 497 -18.62 -17.38 -7.44
N VAL A 498 -18.50 -16.07 -7.26
CA VAL A 498 -17.71 -15.20 -8.11
C VAL A 498 -16.35 -14.94 -7.46
N SER A 499 -15.35 -14.63 -8.27
CA SER A 499 -14.04 -14.27 -7.73
C SER A 499 -14.03 -12.86 -7.13
N ASP A 500 -13.15 -12.62 -6.18
CA ASP A 500 -12.88 -11.30 -5.62
C ASP A 500 -12.36 -10.36 -6.71
N THR A 501 -12.81 -9.10 -6.71
CA THR A 501 -12.37 -8.06 -7.63
C THR A 501 -10.86 -7.83 -7.59
N PHE A 502 -10.18 -8.19 -6.48
CA PHE A 502 -8.72 -8.12 -6.43
C PHE A 502 -8.04 -9.11 -7.39
N LEU A 503 -8.71 -10.17 -7.83
CA LEU A 503 -8.17 -11.02 -8.89
C LEU A 503 -8.18 -10.28 -10.23
N ASP A 504 -9.20 -9.47 -10.51
CA ASP A 504 -9.27 -8.62 -11.70
C ASP A 504 -8.14 -7.60 -11.73
N SER A 505 -7.87 -6.97 -10.59
CA SER A 505 -6.82 -5.95 -10.47
C SER A 505 -5.41 -6.51 -10.31
N ALA A 506 -5.23 -7.80 -9.99
CA ALA A 506 -3.92 -8.39 -9.79
C ALA A 506 -3.09 -8.54 -11.07
N TRP A 507 -3.69 -8.37 -12.25
CA TRP A 507 -3.02 -8.55 -13.54
C TRP A 507 -3.35 -7.48 -14.61
N TYR A 508 -4.22 -6.53 -14.34
CA TYR A 508 -4.74 -5.54 -15.30
C TYR A 508 -3.66 -4.72 -16.02
N PHE A 509 -2.56 -4.43 -15.34
CA PHE A 509 -1.41 -3.73 -15.90
C PHE A 509 -0.72 -4.51 -17.04
N LEU A 510 -0.80 -5.84 -17.01
CA LEU A 510 -0.32 -6.71 -18.10
C LEU A 510 -1.23 -6.61 -19.32
N ARG A 511 -2.52 -6.34 -19.13
CA ARG A 511 -3.50 -6.26 -20.21
C ARG A 511 -3.43 -4.97 -21.00
N TYR A 512 -3.10 -3.85 -20.37
CA TYR A 512 -3.12 -2.55 -21.04
C TYR A 512 -2.36 -2.48 -22.36
N PRO A 513 -1.11 -2.96 -22.49
CA PRO A 513 -0.41 -2.93 -23.77
C PRO A 513 -1.02 -3.87 -24.84
N CYS A 514 -2.02 -4.68 -24.48
CA CYS A 514 -2.56 -5.76 -25.30
C CYS A 514 -4.08 -5.62 -25.52
N THR A 515 -4.70 -4.47 -25.19
CA THR A 515 -6.16 -4.28 -25.29
C THR A 515 -6.70 -4.26 -26.72
N ASP A 516 -5.85 -4.15 -27.70
CA ASP A 516 -6.16 -4.14 -29.13
C ASP A 516 -6.34 -5.54 -29.73
N THR A 517 -6.16 -6.60 -28.95
CA THR A 517 -6.37 -7.99 -29.36
C THR A 517 -7.21 -8.77 -28.35
N ASP A 518 -8.18 -9.53 -28.85
CA ASP A 518 -9.02 -10.44 -28.03
C ASP A 518 -8.59 -11.91 -28.16
N GLU A 519 -7.55 -12.20 -28.98
CA GLU A 519 -7.12 -13.57 -29.24
C GLU A 519 -6.26 -14.17 -28.13
N VAL A 520 -5.52 -13.32 -27.44
CA VAL A 520 -4.59 -13.70 -26.37
C VAL A 520 -4.75 -12.78 -25.16
N ALA A 521 -4.48 -13.33 -23.96
CA ALA A 521 -4.48 -12.55 -22.74
C ALA A 521 -3.36 -11.50 -22.74
N LEU A 522 -2.18 -11.92 -23.20
CA LEU A 522 -0.94 -11.16 -23.19
C LEU A 522 -0.23 -11.30 -24.54
N ASP A 523 0.15 -10.17 -25.12
CA ASP A 523 1.09 -10.12 -26.24
C ASP A 523 2.51 -10.07 -25.70
N VAL A 524 3.27 -11.13 -25.92
CA VAL A 524 4.60 -11.32 -25.32
C VAL A 524 5.58 -10.20 -25.70
N ASP A 525 5.52 -9.70 -26.95
CA ASP A 525 6.44 -8.67 -27.43
C ASP A 525 6.11 -7.31 -26.80
N MET A 526 4.81 -6.99 -26.67
CA MET A 526 4.34 -5.77 -26.01
C MET A 526 4.63 -5.81 -24.50
N VAL A 527 4.39 -6.96 -23.85
CA VAL A 527 4.71 -7.16 -22.44
C VAL A 527 6.20 -6.96 -22.18
N LYS A 528 7.08 -7.57 -22.99
CA LYS A 528 8.53 -7.40 -22.83
C LYS A 528 9.01 -5.97 -23.05
N LYS A 529 8.32 -5.19 -23.88
CA LYS A 529 8.71 -3.82 -24.20
C LYS A 529 8.31 -2.82 -23.13
N TRP A 530 7.13 -3.01 -22.53
CA TRP A 530 6.50 -2.03 -21.65
C TRP A 530 6.57 -2.40 -20.18
N LEU A 531 6.88 -3.64 -19.82
CA LEU A 531 6.88 -4.13 -18.46
C LEU A 531 8.25 -4.66 -18.03
N PRO A 532 8.55 -4.62 -16.73
CA PRO A 532 7.70 -4.17 -15.63
C PRO A 532 7.35 -2.68 -15.70
N VAL A 533 6.24 -2.28 -15.06
CA VAL A 533 5.79 -0.88 -15.02
C VAL A 533 6.86 0.00 -14.38
N ASN A 534 7.29 1.07 -15.08
CA ASN A 534 8.37 1.94 -14.60
C ASN A 534 7.96 2.78 -13.39
N SER A 535 6.71 3.26 -13.35
CA SER A 535 6.21 4.06 -12.24
C SER A 535 4.74 3.74 -11.97
N TYR A 536 4.43 3.46 -10.72
CA TYR A 536 3.08 3.21 -10.25
C TYR A 536 2.75 4.12 -9.07
N ILE A 537 1.65 4.85 -9.18
CA ILE A 537 1.14 5.74 -8.14
C ILE A 537 -0.21 5.23 -7.67
N GLY A 538 -0.43 5.16 -6.35
CA GLY A 538 -1.68 4.62 -5.81
C GLY A 538 -1.89 4.87 -4.33
N GLY A 539 -2.99 4.34 -3.78
CA GLY A 539 -3.33 4.44 -2.37
C GLY A 539 -2.49 3.53 -1.47
N HIS A 540 -2.10 4.04 -0.31
CA HIS A 540 -1.35 3.24 0.67
C HIS A 540 -2.14 2.05 1.23
N GLU A 541 -3.48 2.15 1.25
CA GLU A 541 -4.39 1.08 1.69
C GLU A 541 -4.20 -0.22 0.91
N HIS A 542 -3.70 -0.13 -0.31
CA HIS A 542 -3.44 -1.29 -1.18
C HIS A 542 -2.10 -2.00 -0.92
N ALA A 543 -1.32 -1.53 0.05
CA ALA A 543 0.01 -2.10 0.35
C ALA A 543 -0.03 -3.62 0.59
N VAL A 544 -1.00 -4.11 1.36
CA VAL A 544 -1.16 -5.53 1.73
C VAL A 544 -2.35 -6.20 1.01
N LEU A 545 -3.00 -5.49 0.10
CA LEU A 545 -4.10 -5.94 -0.76
C LEU A 545 -3.60 -6.10 -2.19
N HIS A 546 -4.10 -5.26 -3.09
CA HIS A 546 -3.80 -5.28 -4.51
C HIS A 546 -2.29 -5.41 -4.84
N LEU A 547 -1.41 -4.63 -4.18
CA LEU A 547 0.03 -4.67 -4.48
C LEU A 547 0.66 -6.03 -4.13
N LEU A 548 0.23 -6.65 -3.04
CA LEU A 548 0.73 -7.97 -2.65
C LEU A 548 0.24 -9.05 -3.62
N TYR A 549 -1.02 -8.96 -4.02
CA TYR A 549 -1.63 -9.91 -4.96
C TYR A 549 -1.06 -9.78 -6.38
N ALA A 550 -0.81 -8.55 -6.85
CA ALA A 550 -0.16 -8.30 -8.14
C ALA A 550 1.26 -8.90 -8.18
N ARG A 551 2.04 -8.77 -7.10
CA ARG A 551 3.36 -9.38 -6.98
C ARG A 551 3.27 -10.92 -7.01
N PHE A 552 2.33 -11.49 -6.27
CA PHE A 552 2.12 -12.94 -6.25
C PHE A 552 1.76 -13.48 -7.64
N VAL A 553 0.79 -12.89 -8.34
CA VAL A 553 0.38 -13.33 -9.68
C VAL A 553 1.55 -13.20 -10.66
N THR A 554 2.29 -12.09 -10.61
CA THR A 554 3.48 -11.89 -11.47
C THR A 554 4.55 -12.93 -11.21
N MET A 555 4.86 -13.23 -9.93
CA MET A 555 5.83 -14.27 -9.57
C MET A 555 5.38 -15.66 -10.02
N ALA A 556 4.09 -15.97 -9.86
CA ALA A 556 3.52 -17.23 -10.34
C ALA A 556 3.62 -17.36 -11.86
N PHE A 557 3.30 -16.31 -12.58
CA PHE A 557 3.41 -16.29 -14.05
C PHE A 557 4.87 -16.38 -14.52
N HIS A 558 5.80 -15.77 -13.81
CA HIS A 558 7.23 -15.93 -14.07
C HIS A 558 7.68 -17.39 -13.90
N ASP A 559 7.28 -18.05 -12.81
CA ASP A 559 7.67 -19.43 -12.52
C ASP A 559 7.12 -20.44 -13.55
N HIS A 560 5.98 -20.11 -14.14
CA HIS A 560 5.34 -20.94 -15.16
C HIS A 560 5.68 -20.50 -16.59
N GLY A 561 6.67 -19.61 -16.75
CA GLY A 561 7.21 -19.19 -18.06
C GLY A 561 6.26 -18.34 -18.90
N ILE A 562 5.25 -17.72 -18.28
CA ILE A 562 4.34 -16.77 -18.94
C ILE A 562 4.98 -15.38 -19.03
N LEU A 563 5.74 -14.99 -18.00
CA LEU A 563 6.48 -13.74 -17.91
C LEU A 563 7.98 -14.01 -17.73
N ASP A 564 8.83 -13.06 -18.13
CA ASP A 564 10.29 -13.09 -17.95
C ASP A 564 10.79 -12.23 -16.77
N PHE A 565 9.87 -11.60 -16.03
CA PHE A 565 10.14 -10.81 -14.83
C PHE A 565 9.24 -11.28 -13.67
N ALA A 566 9.70 -11.06 -12.43
CA ALA A 566 9.04 -11.54 -11.21
C ALA A 566 8.36 -10.42 -10.38
N GLU A 567 8.69 -9.15 -10.63
CA GLU A 567 8.09 -8.01 -9.93
C GLU A 567 7.34 -7.12 -10.94
N PRO A 568 6.08 -6.73 -10.64
CA PRO A 568 5.24 -6.03 -11.59
C PRO A 568 5.61 -4.56 -11.77
N PHE A 569 6.15 -3.91 -10.74
CA PHE A 569 6.33 -2.46 -10.66
C PHE A 569 7.74 -2.12 -10.16
N GLU A 570 8.55 -1.42 -10.96
CA GLU A 570 9.89 -0.97 -10.57
C GLU A 570 9.82 0.04 -9.43
N LYS A 571 8.97 1.06 -9.58
CA LYS A 571 8.79 2.15 -8.64
C LYS A 571 7.32 2.26 -8.21
N PHE A 572 7.08 2.28 -6.90
CA PHE A 572 5.77 2.58 -6.35
C PHE A 572 5.84 3.75 -5.37
N ARG A 573 4.93 4.71 -5.52
CA ARG A 573 4.78 5.82 -4.59
C ARG A 573 3.33 5.91 -4.11
N ALA A 574 3.18 5.88 -2.80
CA ALA A 574 1.87 6.05 -2.16
C ALA A 574 1.54 7.55 -2.09
N HIS A 575 0.39 7.94 -2.65
CA HIS A 575 -0.11 9.29 -2.43
C HIS A 575 -0.73 9.44 -1.04
N GLY A 576 -0.72 10.68 -0.53
CA GLY A 576 -1.37 11.04 0.73
C GLY A 576 -2.89 11.16 0.60
N ILE A 577 -3.53 11.38 1.74
CA ILE A 577 -4.98 11.53 1.83
C ILE A 577 -5.32 13.01 2.03
N LEU A 578 -6.33 13.50 1.30
CA LEU A 578 -6.88 14.82 1.54
C LEU A 578 -7.85 14.82 2.72
N SER A 579 -7.70 15.82 3.59
CA SER A 579 -8.65 16.14 4.65
C SER A 579 -9.36 17.47 4.40
N LYS A 580 -10.50 17.67 5.05
CA LYS A 580 -11.17 18.95 5.20
C LYS A 580 -11.42 19.16 6.67
N GLU A 581 -10.89 20.24 7.25
CA GLU A 581 -10.96 20.51 8.69
C GLU A 581 -10.40 19.35 9.54
N GLY A 582 -9.26 18.80 9.12
CA GLY A 582 -8.59 17.69 9.78
C GLY A 582 -9.30 16.33 9.68
N ARG A 583 -10.37 16.21 8.87
CA ARG A 583 -11.11 14.94 8.68
C ARG A 583 -10.97 14.47 7.24
N LYS A 584 -10.67 13.15 7.07
CA LYS A 584 -10.62 12.52 5.73
C LYS A 584 -11.87 12.86 4.92
N ILE A 585 -11.68 13.33 3.68
CA ILE A 585 -12.77 13.53 2.72
C ILE A 585 -13.30 12.16 2.29
N SER A 586 -14.57 11.89 2.56
CA SER A 586 -15.21 10.62 2.18
C SER A 586 -16.72 10.76 2.05
N LYS A 587 -17.31 9.91 1.18
CA LYS A 587 -18.75 9.88 0.94
C LYS A 587 -19.56 9.49 2.19
N SER A 588 -19.03 8.57 2.99
CA SER A 588 -19.67 8.13 4.23
C SER A 588 -19.81 9.23 5.29
N ARG A 589 -18.94 10.24 5.22
CA ARG A 589 -18.94 11.41 6.14
C ARG A 589 -19.69 12.62 5.62
N GLY A 590 -20.15 12.61 4.35
CA GLY A 590 -20.90 13.70 3.76
C GLY A 590 -20.10 14.98 3.52
N ASN A 591 -18.75 14.93 3.57
CA ASN A 591 -17.86 16.09 3.37
C ASN A 591 -17.17 16.06 1.98
N VAL A 592 -17.79 15.37 1.02
CA VAL A 592 -17.27 15.25 -0.35
C VAL A 592 -17.30 16.59 -1.06
N ILE A 593 -16.23 16.89 -1.77
CA ILE A 593 -16.12 18.04 -2.67
C ILE A 593 -16.16 17.53 -4.10
N ILE A 594 -17.12 18.03 -4.87
CA ILE A 594 -17.35 17.63 -6.27
C ILE A 594 -16.38 18.39 -7.17
N PRO A 595 -15.54 17.72 -7.96
CA PRO A 595 -14.55 18.37 -8.80
C PRO A 595 -15.17 19.24 -9.90
N ASP A 596 -16.34 18.88 -10.43
CA ASP A 596 -17.02 19.64 -11.46
C ASP A 596 -17.36 21.07 -11.05
N ASP A 597 -17.76 21.27 -9.79
CA ASP A 597 -18.09 22.58 -9.24
C ASP A 597 -16.83 23.45 -9.19
N LEU A 598 -15.73 22.90 -8.66
CA LEU A 598 -14.46 23.61 -8.59
C LEU A 598 -13.90 23.97 -9.96
N ILE A 599 -13.94 23.03 -10.90
CA ILE A 599 -13.44 23.25 -12.27
C ILE A 599 -14.30 24.31 -12.98
N SER A 600 -15.60 24.33 -12.73
CA SER A 600 -16.50 25.33 -13.31
C SER A 600 -16.26 26.75 -12.78
N GLU A 601 -15.83 26.86 -11.52
CA GLU A 601 -15.54 28.16 -10.87
C GLU A 601 -14.13 28.64 -11.17
N TRP A 602 -13.11 27.75 -11.14
CA TRP A 602 -11.70 28.13 -11.14
C TRP A 602 -10.89 27.66 -12.35
N GLY A 603 -11.43 26.74 -13.15
CA GLY A 603 -10.72 26.06 -14.22
C GLY A 603 -9.94 24.83 -13.73
N ALA A 604 -9.70 23.90 -14.66
CA ALA A 604 -9.00 22.64 -14.40
C ALA A 604 -7.55 22.88 -13.95
N ASP A 605 -6.83 23.75 -14.64
CA ASP A 605 -5.41 24.04 -14.34
C ASP A 605 -5.23 24.65 -12.95
N THR A 606 -6.13 25.53 -12.54
CA THR A 606 -6.10 26.14 -11.19
C THR A 606 -6.36 25.06 -10.12
N VAL A 607 -7.33 24.16 -10.37
CA VAL A 607 -7.66 23.06 -9.45
C VAL A 607 -6.48 22.08 -9.34
N ARG A 608 -5.87 21.67 -10.45
CA ARG A 608 -4.67 20.83 -10.48
C ARG A 608 -3.53 21.44 -9.67
N LEU A 609 -3.21 22.69 -9.98
CA LEU A 609 -2.12 23.42 -9.31
C LEU A 609 -2.37 23.55 -7.80
N TYR A 610 -3.61 23.90 -7.42
CA TYR A 610 -4.00 24.05 -6.03
C TYR A 610 -3.86 22.71 -5.26
N LEU A 611 -4.36 21.61 -5.81
CA LEU A 611 -4.28 20.30 -5.17
C LEU A 611 -2.83 19.86 -4.97
N MET A 612 -1.96 20.11 -5.93
CA MET A 612 -0.53 19.78 -5.81
C MET A 612 0.24 20.72 -4.88
N PHE A 613 -0.33 21.90 -4.57
CA PHE A 613 0.27 22.88 -3.67
C PHE A 613 -0.08 22.66 -2.19
N LEU A 614 -1.10 21.86 -1.87
CA LEU A 614 -1.61 21.65 -0.50
C LEU A 614 -0.57 21.11 0.49
N GLY A 615 0.42 20.34 0.03
CA GLY A 615 1.45 19.75 0.86
C GLY A 615 2.30 18.72 0.10
N PRO A 616 3.23 18.04 0.76
CA PRO A 616 3.99 16.97 0.15
C PRO A 616 3.06 15.86 -0.37
N PHE A 617 3.22 15.44 -1.62
CA PHE A 617 2.28 14.55 -2.29
C PHE A 617 2.04 13.21 -1.55
N GLU A 618 3.08 12.63 -0.94
CA GLU A 618 2.96 11.40 -0.16
C GLU A 618 2.26 11.59 1.20
N GLN A 619 2.16 12.82 1.71
CA GLN A 619 1.52 13.12 2.99
C GLN A 619 0.07 13.58 2.83
N GLY A 620 -0.27 14.14 1.67
CA GLY A 620 -1.56 14.78 1.43
C GLY A 620 -1.61 16.20 1.98
N GLY A 621 -2.82 16.70 2.24
CA GLY A 621 -3.02 18.05 2.75
C GLY A 621 -4.42 18.30 3.24
N ASP A 622 -4.61 19.45 3.92
CA ASP A 622 -5.92 19.88 4.37
C ASP A 622 -6.51 20.89 3.38
N TYR A 623 -7.62 20.51 2.78
CA TYR A 623 -8.31 21.33 1.78
C TYR A 623 -8.96 22.57 2.42
N GLN A 624 -8.64 23.76 1.92
CA GLN A 624 -9.18 25.04 2.36
C GLN A 624 -9.69 25.85 1.17
N GLU A 625 -10.95 26.20 1.16
CA GLU A 625 -11.59 26.93 0.03
C GLU A 625 -10.89 28.24 -0.36
N SER A 626 -10.30 28.95 0.61
CA SER A 626 -9.59 30.21 0.36
C SER A 626 -8.20 30.01 -0.29
N GLY A 627 -7.62 28.82 -0.19
CA GLY A 627 -6.25 28.54 -0.64
C GLY A 627 -6.08 28.55 -2.16
N ILE A 628 -7.14 28.28 -2.91
CA ILE A 628 -7.11 28.19 -4.37
C ILE A 628 -6.82 29.55 -5.07
N ARG A 629 -7.07 30.69 -4.39
CA ARG A 629 -6.86 32.01 -4.95
C ARG A 629 -5.40 32.33 -5.28
N GLY A 630 -4.46 31.77 -4.48
CA GLY A 630 -3.03 31.97 -4.73
C GLY A 630 -2.59 31.38 -6.07
N PRO A 631 -2.82 30.09 -6.31
CA PRO A 631 -2.62 29.44 -7.61
C PRO A 631 -3.31 30.15 -8.79
N SER A 632 -4.58 30.53 -8.66
CA SER A 632 -5.30 31.29 -9.70
C SER A 632 -4.57 32.60 -10.06
N SER A 633 -4.23 33.42 -9.06
CA SER A 633 -3.51 34.68 -9.27
C SER A 633 -2.11 34.48 -9.87
N PHE A 634 -1.43 33.39 -9.56
CA PHE A 634 -0.15 33.04 -10.18
C PHE A 634 -0.32 32.78 -11.67
N LEU A 635 -1.29 31.93 -12.08
CA LEU A 635 -1.56 31.65 -13.49
C LEU A 635 -1.95 32.92 -14.29
N GLU A 636 -2.79 33.77 -13.73
CA GLU A 636 -3.18 35.05 -14.33
C GLU A 636 -1.97 35.98 -14.54
N ARG A 637 -1.11 36.13 -13.53
CA ARG A 637 0.10 36.94 -13.61
C ARG A 637 1.09 36.41 -14.64
N LEU A 638 1.24 35.06 -14.74
CA LEU A 638 2.11 34.44 -15.76
C LEU A 638 1.55 34.72 -17.16
N ALA A 639 0.26 34.54 -17.38
CA ALA A 639 -0.39 34.82 -18.67
C ALA A 639 -0.20 36.31 -19.09
N LEU A 640 -0.35 37.23 -18.15
CA LEU A 640 -0.08 38.62 -18.39
C LEU A 640 1.39 38.91 -18.76
N SER A 641 2.33 38.25 -18.06
CA SER A 641 3.76 38.39 -18.34
C SER A 641 4.13 37.93 -19.77
N VAL A 642 3.51 36.86 -20.24
CA VAL A 642 3.71 36.37 -21.62
C VAL A 642 3.09 37.31 -22.65
N ALA A 643 1.90 37.86 -22.37
CA ALA A 643 1.28 38.85 -23.27
C ALA A 643 2.07 40.16 -23.44
N GLU A 644 2.88 40.51 -22.45
CA GLU A 644 3.74 41.72 -22.43
C GLU A 644 5.20 41.40 -22.78
N ALA A 645 5.54 40.13 -23.09
CA ALA A 645 6.92 39.68 -23.30
C ALA A 645 7.59 40.32 -24.52
N SER A 646 8.88 40.62 -24.37
CA SER A 646 9.73 41.18 -25.45
C SER A 646 10.65 40.12 -26.03
N ASP A 647 11.10 40.29 -27.27
CA ASP A 647 12.10 39.46 -27.94
C ASP A 647 13.56 39.76 -27.48
N GLY A 648 13.74 40.58 -26.46
CA GLY A 648 15.03 40.99 -25.92
C GLY A 648 15.78 39.85 -25.22
N LYS A 649 17.07 40.11 -24.95
CA LYS A 649 17.85 39.20 -24.08
C LYS A 649 17.36 39.36 -22.64
N GLY A 650 17.38 38.25 -21.90
CA GLY A 650 17.07 38.23 -20.48
C GLY A 650 18.10 39.01 -19.64
N ASP A 651 17.68 39.52 -18.52
CA ASP A 651 18.55 40.08 -17.50
C ASP A 651 19.44 39.03 -16.85
N GLU A 652 20.73 39.33 -16.67
CA GLU A 652 21.71 38.34 -16.19
C GLU A 652 21.35 37.81 -14.78
N GLN A 653 20.86 38.66 -13.86
CA GLN A 653 20.46 38.24 -12.52
C GLN A 653 19.20 37.35 -12.57
N VAL A 654 18.25 37.67 -13.46
CA VAL A 654 17.06 36.84 -13.67
C VAL A 654 17.42 35.50 -14.28
N LEU A 655 18.36 35.48 -15.24
CA LEU A 655 18.84 34.21 -15.82
C LEU A 655 19.56 33.35 -14.79
N GLN A 656 20.35 33.90 -13.90
CA GLN A 656 20.92 33.17 -12.76
C GLN A 656 19.83 32.60 -11.84
N ALA A 657 18.82 33.40 -11.51
CA ALA A 657 17.67 32.92 -10.73
C ALA A 657 16.91 31.81 -11.46
N MET A 658 16.78 31.89 -12.79
CA MET A 658 16.16 30.86 -13.62
C MET A 658 16.90 29.53 -13.49
N HIS A 659 18.23 29.52 -13.63
CA HIS A 659 19.02 28.28 -13.54
C HIS A 659 18.96 27.66 -12.15
N ARG A 660 18.94 28.49 -11.08
CA ARG A 660 18.70 28.00 -9.71
C ARG A 660 17.30 27.37 -9.55
N THR A 661 16.29 28.00 -10.17
CA THR A 661 14.94 27.49 -10.14
C THR A 661 14.81 26.17 -10.91
N ILE A 662 15.45 26.06 -12.08
CA ILE A 662 15.49 24.81 -12.86
C ILE A 662 16.10 23.68 -12.04
N ASP A 663 17.26 23.90 -11.41
CA ASP A 663 17.91 22.90 -10.57
C ASP A 663 17.02 22.46 -9.41
N LYS A 664 16.45 23.42 -8.65
CA LYS A 664 15.56 23.14 -7.54
C LYS A 664 14.30 22.39 -7.98
N VAL A 665 13.63 22.82 -9.05
CA VAL A 665 12.40 22.22 -9.55
C VAL A 665 12.66 20.80 -10.05
N SER A 666 13.76 20.58 -10.77
CA SER A 666 14.14 19.25 -11.26
C SER A 666 14.40 18.27 -10.10
N ASN A 667 15.09 18.71 -9.06
CA ASN A 667 15.33 17.88 -7.87
C ASN A 667 14.04 17.61 -7.06
N ASP A 668 13.18 18.61 -6.92
CA ASP A 668 11.95 18.47 -6.12
C ASP A 668 10.90 17.60 -6.83
N ILE A 669 10.74 17.70 -8.16
CA ILE A 669 9.77 16.91 -8.91
C ILE A 669 10.14 15.42 -8.91
N GLU A 670 11.44 15.09 -9.00
CA GLU A 670 11.94 13.71 -8.89
C GLU A 670 11.58 13.07 -7.53
N GLN A 671 11.43 13.89 -6.50
CA GLN A 671 11.04 13.47 -5.15
C GLN A 671 9.53 13.62 -4.88
N LEU A 672 8.72 13.90 -5.89
CA LEU A 672 7.27 14.19 -5.79
C LEU A 672 6.94 15.32 -4.79
N LYS A 673 7.86 16.26 -4.58
CA LYS A 673 7.66 17.45 -3.76
C LYS A 673 6.98 18.56 -4.58
N TYR A 674 5.81 18.30 -5.10
CA TYR A 674 5.09 19.18 -6.01
C TYR A 674 4.80 20.56 -5.42
N ASN A 675 4.51 20.63 -4.13
CA ASN A 675 4.25 21.87 -3.43
C ASN A 675 5.47 22.82 -3.44
N THR A 676 6.69 22.28 -3.31
CA THR A 676 7.92 23.09 -3.35
C THR A 676 8.30 23.48 -4.78
N VAL A 677 7.97 22.64 -5.77
CA VAL A 677 8.06 23.00 -7.20
C VAL A 677 7.20 24.24 -7.46
N ILE A 678 5.93 24.20 -7.07
CA ILE A 678 4.99 25.28 -7.33
C ILE A 678 5.42 26.59 -6.63
N SER A 679 5.89 26.51 -5.36
CA SER A 679 6.42 27.69 -4.70
C SER A 679 7.65 28.26 -5.40
N ALA A 680 8.58 27.41 -5.85
CA ALA A 680 9.76 27.88 -6.60
C ALA A 680 9.39 28.60 -7.91
N LEU A 681 8.38 28.08 -8.64
CA LEU A 681 7.85 28.75 -9.84
C LEU A 681 7.21 30.10 -9.51
N MET A 682 6.45 30.20 -8.40
CA MET A 682 5.85 31.45 -7.92
C MET A 682 6.91 32.47 -7.53
N GLU A 683 7.95 32.06 -6.83
CA GLU A 683 9.08 32.89 -6.44
C GLU A 683 9.85 33.39 -7.66
N TYR A 684 10.14 32.53 -8.60
CA TYR A 684 10.82 32.91 -9.85
C TYR A 684 10.00 33.96 -10.64
N LEU A 685 8.67 33.78 -10.77
CA LEU A 685 7.82 34.78 -11.43
C LEU A 685 7.88 36.13 -10.72
N ASN A 686 8.01 36.16 -9.39
CA ASN A 686 8.18 37.43 -8.66
C ASN A 686 9.51 38.11 -9.03
N VAL A 687 10.61 37.36 -9.15
CA VAL A 687 11.92 37.88 -9.60
C VAL A 687 11.84 38.42 -11.02
N VAL A 688 11.22 37.65 -11.95
CA VAL A 688 11.03 38.10 -13.34
C VAL A 688 10.27 39.41 -13.47
N ARG A 689 9.31 39.66 -12.56
CA ARG A 689 8.44 40.84 -12.56
C ARG A 689 8.92 41.97 -11.63
N GLU A 690 10.05 41.81 -10.97
CA GLU A 690 10.53 42.79 -10.00
C GLU A 690 10.70 44.19 -10.63
N GLY A 691 10.26 45.23 -9.91
CA GLY A 691 10.35 46.60 -10.38
C GLY A 691 9.42 46.97 -11.53
N GLY A 692 8.48 46.09 -11.93
CA GLY A 692 7.54 46.33 -13.05
C GLY A 692 8.21 46.29 -14.44
N ARG A 693 9.34 45.59 -14.57
CA ARG A 693 10.08 45.41 -15.83
C ARG A 693 9.28 44.60 -16.84
N THR A 694 9.56 44.81 -18.11
CA THR A 694 9.09 43.96 -19.20
C THR A 694 9.92 42.70 -19.25
N CYS A 695 9.27 41.50 -19.18
CA CYS A 695 9.93 40.21 -19.26
C CYS A 695 10.37 39.90 -20.67
N SER A 696 11.44 39.09 -20.84
CA SER A 696 11.82 38.55 -22.13
C SER A 696 11.25 37.16 -22.31
N LYS A 697 11.08 36.72 -23.58
CA LYS A 697 10.68 35.35 -23.89
C LYS A 697 11.67 34.33 -23.30
N GLN A 698 12.98 34.62 -23.38
CA GLN A 698 14.05 33.78 -22.84
C GLN A 698 13.88 33.48 -21.34
N GLU A 699 13.36 34.44 -20.55
CA GLU A 699 13.11 34.31 -19.12
C GLU A 699 11.83 33.54 -18.85
N LEU A 700 10.85 33.54 -19.75
CA LEU A 700 9.52 32.95 -19.53
C LEU A 700 9.38 31.52 -20.08
N GLU A 701 10.10 31.15 -21.16
CA GLU A 701 9.99 29.80 -21.73
C GLU A 701 10.27 28.67 -20.71
N PRO A 702 11.35 28.72 -19.91
CA PRO A 702 11.62 27.65 -18.97
C PRO A 702 10.54 27.48 -17.87
N ILE A 703 9.97 28.61 -17.38
CA ILE A 703 8.90 28.51 -16.37
C ILE A 703 7.63 27.88 -16.96
N ILE A 704 7.33 28.13 -18.27
CA ILE A 704 6.17 27.55 -18.93
C ILE A 704 6.36 26.04 -19.08
N VAL A 705 7.56 25.59 -19.48
CA VAL A 705 7.86 24.15 -19.59
C VAL A 705 7.77 23.47 -18.22
N MET A 706 8.35 24.07 -17.17
CA MET A 706 8.30 23.50 -15.82
C MET A 706 6.88 23.53 -15.23
N LEU A 707 6.02 24.45 -15.66
CA LEU A 707 4.62 24.53 -15.26
C LEU A 707 3.73 23.53 -16.00
N ALA A 708 4.11 23.12 -17.22
CA ALA A 708 3.27 22.30 -18.09
C ALA A 708 2.73 21.01 -17.46
N PRO A 709 3.46 20.28 -16.61
CA PRO A 709 2.90 19.13 -15.91
C PRO A 709 1.72 19.48 -14.99
N PHE A 710 1.73 20.65 -14.39
CA PHE A 710 0.76 21.10 -13.40
C PHE A 710 -0.46 21.80 -14.00
N ALA A 711 -0.23 22.65 -14.99
CA ALA A 711 -1.23 23.46 -15.66
C ALA A 711 -1.12 23.31 -17.20
N PRO A 712 -1.47 22.14 -17.74
CA PRO A 712 -1.14 21.78 -19.12
C PRO A 712 -1.87 22.64 -20.16
N HIS A 713 -3.11 23.03 -19.92
CA HIS A 713 -3.86 23.83 -20.90
C HIS A 713 -3.28 25.23 -21.04
N LEU A 714 -2.99 25.89 -19.92
CA LEU A 714 -2.39 27.21 -19.93
C LEU A 714 -0.97 27.16 -20.51
N ALA A 715 -0.18 26.16 -20.16
CA ALA A 715 1.17 26.01 -20.67
C ALA A 715 1.20 25.88 -22.22
N GLU A 716 0.32 25.08 -22.79
CA GLU A 716 0.13 24.99 -24.25
C GLU A 716 -0.25 26.35 -24.87
N GLU A 717 -1.21 27.05 -24.26
CA GLU A 717 -1.64 28.37 -24.72
C GLU A 717 -0.51 29.38 -24.69
N LEU A 718 0.28 29.40 -23.62
CA LEU A 718 1.42 30.31 -23.49
C LEU A 718 2.57 29.95 -24.42
N TRP A 719 2.79 28.67 -24.66
CA TRP A 719 3.77 28.15 -25.61
C TRP A 719 3.44 28.59 -27.04
N GLU A 720 2.19 28.44 -27.46
CA GLU A 720 1.71 28.94 -28.77
C GLU A 720 1.85 30.45 -28.87
N ARG A 721 1.54 31.23 -27.81
CA ARG A 721 1.67 32.69 -27.79
C ARG A 721 3.12 33.19 -27.87
N LEU A 722 4.10 32.39 -27.40
CA LEU A 722 5.51 32.68 -27.57
C LEU A 722 6.01 32.45 -29.02
N GLY A 723 5.19 31.84 -29.87
CA GLY A 723 5.45 31.65 -31.30
C GLY A 723 5.81 30.21 -31.68
N HIS A 724 5.64 29.24 -30.79
CA HIS A 724 5.83 27.81 -31.11
C HIS A 724 4.60 27.26 -31.84
N ASN A 725 4.81 26.38 -32.83
CA ASN A 725 3.76 25.83 -33.69
C ASN A 725 3.37 24.37 -33.34
N SER A 726 4.14 23.71 -32.49
CA SER A 726 3.89 22.36 -32.03
C SER A 726 3.48 22.34 -30.56
N SER A 727 2.86 21.26 -30.09
CA SER A 727 2.55 21.08 -28.69
C SER A 727 3.79 21.18 -27.82
N ILE A 728 3.66 21.76 -26.64
CA ILE A 728 4.75 21.79 -25.64
C ILE A 728 5.18 20.37 -25.26
N PHE A 729 4.25 19.39 -25.27
CA PHE A 729 4.53 17.99 -24.96
C PHE A 729 5.14 17.19 -26.13
N GLU A 730 5.25 17.78 -27.32
CA GLU A 730 5.94 17.19 -28.48
C GLU A 730 7.32 17.79 -28.70
N SER A 731 7.46 19.08 -28.46
CA SER A 731 8.67 19.82 -28.79
C SER A 731 9.35 20.47 -27.58
N GLY A 732 8.66 20.61 -26.47
CA GLY A 732 9.22 21.14 -25.23
C GLY A 732 10.11 20.08 -24.59
N LEU A 733 11.35 20.47 -24.28
CA LEU A 733 12.24 19.63 -23.49
C LEU A 733 12.36 20.21 -22.09
N TRP A 734 12.44 19.35 -21.10
CA TRP A 734 12.69 19.76 -19.73
C TRP A 734 14.00 20.59 -19.68
N PRO A 735 13.98 21.82 -19.13
CA PRO A 735 15.16 22.67 -19.17
C PRO A 735 16.26 22.13 -18.25
N GLU A 736 17.50 22.28 -18.69
CA GLU A 736 18.68 21.91 -17.93
C GLU A 736 19.30 23.16 -17.27
N ALA A 737 19.67 23.00 -16.00
CA ALA A 737 20.36 24.07 -15.28
C ALA A 737 21.82 24.15 -15.75
N ASP A 738 22.29 25.36 -16.08
CA ASP A 738 23.72 25.60 -16.22
C ASP A 738 24.33 25.70 -14.81
N PRO A 739 25.26 24.81 -14.44
CA PRO A 739 25.82 24.78 -13.10
C PRO A 739 26.61 26.04 -12.75
N GLU A 740 27.19 26.76 -13.76
CA GLU A 740 27.94 27.96 -13.50
C GLU A 740 26.99 29.15 -13.21
N LEU A 741 25.85 29.22 -13.88
CA LEU A 741 24.83 30.24 -13.65
C LEU A 741 24.00 29.95 -12.40
N ALA A 742 23.83 28.68 -12.05
CA ALA A 742 23.13 28.26 -10.85
C ALA A 742 23.93 28.45 -9.55
N LYS A 743 25.24 28.68 -9.65
CA LYS A 743 26.08 28.90 -8.47
C LYS A 743 25.56 30.07 -7.65
N VAL A 744 25.34 29.82 -6.38
CA VAL A 744 25.02 30.83 -5.40
C VAL A 744 26.35 31.38 -4.87
N GLU A 745 26.55 32.71 -4.95
CA GLU A 745 27.68 33.32 -4.27
C GLU A 745 27.55 33.02 -2.77
N THR A 746 28.47 32.21 -2.26
CA THR A 746 28.57 31.92 -0.84
C THR A 746 29.61 32.79 -0.20
N PHE A 747 29.29 33.35 0.96
CA PHE A 747 30.20 34.14 1.76
C PHE A 747 30.62 33.36 2.99
N GLU A 748 31.91 33.19 3.21
CA GLU A 748 32.45 32.69 4.47
C GLU A 748 32.32 33.79 5.53
N ILE A 749 31.41 33.63 6.49
CA ILE A 749 31.28 34.58 7.61
C ILE A 749 31.78 33.98 8.92
N GLY A 750 32.41 34.83 9.71
CA GLY A 750 32.86 34.46 11.06
C GLY A 750 31.69 34.27 12.02
N VAL A 751 31.71 33.17 12.78
CA VAL A 751 30.76 32.97 13.88
C VAL A 751 31.46 33.30 15.20
N GLN A 752 30.92 34.29 15.89
CA GLN A 752 31.36 34.67 17.22
C GLN A 752 30.40 34.14 18.29
N VAL A 753 30.94 33.67 19.40
CA VAL A 753 30.19 33.39 20.60
C VAL A 753 30.75 34.26 21.72
N ASN A 754 29.92 35.09 22.30
CA ASN A 754 30.31 36.11 23.30
C ASN A 754 31.45 37.02 22.80
N GLY A 755 31.33 37.45 21.51
CA GLY A 755 32.30 38.35 20.87
C GLY A 755 33.67 37.72 20.51
N LYS A 756 33.84 36.42 20.69
CA LYS A 756 35.05 35.69 20.29
C LYS A 756 34.78 34.79 19.11
N LEU A 757 35.57 34.91 18.04
CA LEU A 757 35.48 34.06 16.86
C LEU A 757 35.70 32.60 17.26
N ARG A 758 34.72 31.73 16.88
CA ARG A 758 34.72 30.30 17.21
C ARG A 758 34.78 29.37 15.99
N GLY A 759 34.41 29.91 14.83
CA GLY A 759 34.45 29.19 13.56
C GLY A 759 33.96 30.08 12.44
N SER A 760 33.75 29.50 11.25
CA SER A 760 33.09 30.14 10.13
C SER A 760 31.97 29.23 9.58
N ILE A 761 31.00 29.85 8.94
CA ILE A 761 29.95 29.17 8.20
C ILE A 761 29.84 29.79 6.81
N SER A 762 29.49 28.98 5.84
CA SER A 762 29.21 29.45 4.48
C SER A 762 27.72 29.81 4.38
N VAL A 763 27.45 31.06 4.06
CA VAL A 763 26.08 31.61 3.93
C VAL A 763 25.90 32.23 2.54
N THR A 764 24.66 32.34 2.10
CA THR A 764 24.27 33.07 0.90
C THR A 764 23.80 34.46 1.27
N ALA A 765 23.60 35.35 0.31
CA ALA A 765 23.06 36.69 0.55
C ALA A 765 21.65 36.60 1.22
N ASP A 766 20.88 35.57 0.88
CA ASP A 766 19.49 35.37 1.33
C ASP A 766 19.37 34.48 2.57
N THR A 767 20.48 34.05 3.16
CA THR A 767 20.45 33.17 4.36
C THR A 767 19.79 33.93 5.51
N SER A 768 18.74 33.37 6.08
CA SER A 768 18.04 33.93 7.24
C SER A 768 18.88 33.80 8.53
N GLU A 769 18.53 34.56 9.57
CA GLU A 769 19.17 34.44 10.91
C GLU A 769 19.00 33.04 11.48
N ASP A 770 17.83 32.41 11.33
CA ASP A 770 17.54 31.07 11.80
C ASP A 770 18.34 30.00 11.04
N ASP A 771 18.49 30.15 9.71
CA ASP A 771 19.32 29.24 8.90
C ASP A 771 20.81 29.42 9.24
N ALA A 772 21.27 30.65 9.42
CA ALA A 772 22.64 30.91 9.85
C ALA A 772 22.91 30.29 11.24
N MET A 773 21.95 30.34 12.15
CA MET A 773 22.04 29.69 13.45
C MET A 773 22.07 28.15 13.31
N THR A 774 21.29 27.60 12.42
CA THR A 774 21.28 26.15 12.13
C THR A 774 22.61 25.70 11.56
N LEU A 775 23.18 26.45 10.61
CA LEU A 775 24.51 26.19 10.07
C LEU A 775 25.60 26.33 11.15
N ALA A 776 25.49 27.31 12.04
CA ALA A 776 26.42 27.49 13.15
C ALA A 776 26.37 26.30 14.13
N ARG A 777 25.19 25.75 14.40
CA ARG A 777 25.02 24.55 15.24
C ARG A 777 25.55 23.27 14.57
N SER A 778 25.54 23.18 13.27
CA SER A 778 26.09 22.02 12.53
C SER A 778 27.63 22.05 12.47
N ASN A 779 28.27 23.17 12.77
CA ASN A 779 29.71 23.28 12.86
C ASN A 779 30.17 22.84 14.26
N GLU A 780 30.83 21.67 14.37
CA GLU A 780 31.24 21.06 15.63
C GLU A 780 32.03 22.00 16.58
N ARG A 781 32.87 22.87 16.01
CA ARG A 781 33.66 23.82 16.81
C ARG A 781 32.82 24.92 17.43
N VAL A 782 31.80 25.37 16.69
CA VAL A 782 30.87 26.41 17.15
C VAL A 782 29.83 25.82 18.08
N ALA A 783 29.30 24.63 17.77
CA ALA A 783 28.30 23.92 18.57
C ALA A 783 28.72 23.75 20.02
N THR A 784 29.96 23.32 20.26
CA THR A 784 30.53 23.15 21.61
C THR A 784 30.43 24.43 22.47
N HIS A 785 30.44 25.60 21.84
CA HIS A 785 30.33 26.89 22.54
C HIS A 785 28.90 27.41 22.63
N LEU A 786 28.03 27.00 21.72
CA LEU A 786 26.59 27.29 21.75
C LEU A 786 25.87 26.44 22.80
N ASP A 787 26.31 25.20 22.98
CA ASP A 787 25.72 24.26 23.92
C ASP A 787 26.20 24.45 25.36
N ALA A 788 27.19 25.35 25.58
CA ALA A 788 27.71 25.65 26.90
C ALA A 788 26.76 26.50 27.77
N GLY A 789 25.64 27.03 27.20
CA GLY A 789 24.65 27.81 27.90
C GLY A 789 23.44 28.17 27.08
N GLU A 790 22.55 29.00 27.57
CA GLU A 790 21.34 29.45 26.90
C GLU A 790 21.61 30.63 25.99
N VAL A 791 21.15 30.57 24.73
CA VAL A 791 21.25 31.66 23.76
C VAL A 791 20.35 32.82 24.19
N ARG A 792 20.92 33.97 24.48
CA ARG A 792 20.20 35.18 24.90
C ARG A 792 19.93 36.15 23.76
N LYS A 793 20.84 36.23 22.81
CA LYS A 793 20.73 37.19 21.69
C LYS A 793 21.51 36.67 20.50
N VAL A 794 20.94 36.80 19.35
CA VAL A 794 21.60 36.59 18.06
C VAL A 794 21.73 37.91 17.35
N ILE A 795 22.85 38.15 16.73
CA ILE A 795 23.13 39.33 15.89
C ILE A 795 23.70 38.79 14.60
N TYR A 796 22.87 38.78 13.59
CA TYR A 796 23.24 38.37 12.25
C TYR A 796 23.32 39.54 11.30
N VAL A 797 24.43 39.63 10.60
CA VAL A 797 24.60 40.61 9.51
C VAL A 797 24.90 39.81 8.26
N PRO A 798 23.92 39.67 7.31
CA PRO A 798 24.09 38.90 6.10
C PRO A 798 25.42 39.15 5.37
N GLY A 799 26.10 38.08 4.95
CA GLY A 799 27.36 38.14 4.25
C GLY A 799 28.55 38.72 5.06
N ARG A 800 28.38 39.01 6.37
CA ARG A 800 29.45 39.59 7.19
C ARG A 800 29.77 38.81 8.47
N ILE A 801 28.79 38.59 9.34
CA ILE A 801 29.07 38.00 10.64
C ILE A 801 27.82 37.46 11.32
N LEU A 802 27.97 36.38 12.05
CA LEU A 802 27.01 35.91 13.05
C LEU A 802 27.62 35.96 14.44
N ASN A 803 27.04 36.75 15.36
CA ASN A 803 27.50 36.82 16.76
C ASN A 803 26.37 36.38 17.70
N VAL A 804 26.63 35.34 18.48
CA VAL A 804 25.66 34.72 19.40
C VAL A 804 26.11 35.02 20.83
N VAL A 805 25.25 35.56 21.65
CA VAL A 805 25.47 35.79 23.06
C VAL A 805 24.86 34.63 23.86
N VAL A 806 25.72 33.89 24.56
CA VAL A 806 25.36 32.74 25.39
C VAL A 806 25.70 33.02 26.84
N ASN A 807 24.89 32.59 27.78
CA ASN A 807 25.12 32.75 29.24
C ASN A 807 26.24 31.87 29.77
#